data_ff1126fc5a9635db84b806d6d0b155f6
#
_entry.id   ff1126fc5a9635db84b806d6d0b155f6
#
_cell.length_a   1.000
_cell.length_b   1.000
_cell.length_c   1.000
_cell.angle_alpha   90.00
_cell.angle_beta   90.00
_cell.angle_gamma   90.00
#
_symmetry.space_group_name_H-M   'P 1'
#
loop_
_entity.id
_entity.type
_entity.pdbx_description
1 polymer ?
#
loop_
_entity_poly.entity_id
_entity_poly.type
_entity_poly.pdbx_seq_one_letter_code
_entity_poly.pdbx_strand_id
1 'polypeptide(L)'
;MKTLLKVFFAFSILFSTFLSAQTITKSTFLVKGECGMCKDRIETTAKKNGAASASWNADTQKLDLEFDANKVSADEILKKIAEAGHDNERFSTTESVYENLPACCHYDRSPSFLKANVTEQPQKKDHEFFVRGNCSSCKARIEKAAKDAGANSANWDVETQKVTLDFNPTKTSAEKILKKIADVGHDNEKYKASDDVYKNLPGCCLYDRNLPFGVKGELAHSDEEPTPKNDSPSKADHVGKTLEEIRLVKLKEATALSKKEAGLTYNIGSKELLKAACCNLSESFETNATVDVSFSNAVTGTKQLKMLGLDQKYTALTKELFPEIRGLASAYGLNFIPGRWISGIQLTKGGSTVTNGYESITGQINTEFLKYKNENESSINLFADLNLRTEANITSTQKLSEKWNQSILLHGNGTFGEADYNDDGFLDQPKGNQLNAAYLLNFDDLNESGFGSHFGINFLKDERIAGQKGFDKKLPQSAQSLYGVGIDISRIQLWNKTGYIFKGKPYQSIGWMNQFTHHEQDSFFGFRNYDGKQNTFYSNLIFEGIFGNTNHKYKTGASFLYDDFNENYLIQNYKRTETVPGIFFEYTLTGEKYTLVAGARTDFHNLAGTQFTPKINFKYDFTPKTILRLSAGRGFRTANIFAENQQYFASNRQIEILGNGGKIYDLKPEIAWNYGISLQQEFQLFQRKSTVVADFFRTDFQNQVLTDLDASPQKMLFYNLDGKSAANSFQTQWDFSPAKNFDVRLAYKYYDVQADYLSGRKEVPFMAKNRGFANFSYSTHKNDKGGFWSFDTTLNLVGKQRIPNTKSNPAEFQLPEYSNSYATLNAQIAKDFNKNIRVYLGGENLTSYTQTNPILDAKNPFGNYFDGGMVYAPIMPANVYIGIDLKF
;
A
#
# COMPACT_ATOMS: atom_id res chain seq x y z
N MET A 1 -22.11 15.33 -24.07
CA MET A 1 -21.57 16.63 -23.70
C MET A 1 -22.56 17.55 -23.00
N LYS A 2 -23.75 17.86 -23.54
CA LYS A 2 -24.75 18.74 -22.86
C LYS A 2 -25.33 18.16 -21.54
N THR A 3 -25.43 16.85 -21.41
CA THR A 3 -25.98 16.19 -20.21
C THR A 3 -24.94 16.02 -19.08
N LEU A 4 -23.69 15.74 -19.42
CA LEU A 4 -22.59 15.67 -18.46
C LEU A 4 -22.23 17.06 -17.89
N LEU A 5 -22.29 18.10 -18.71
CA LEU A 5 -22.09 19.49 -18.26
C LEU A 5 -23.20 19.93 -17.30
N LYS A 6 -24.45 19.46 -17.51
CA LYS A 6 -25.56 19.71 -16.59
C LYS A 6 -25.43 18.98 -15.25
N VAL A 7 -24.89 17.76 -15.24
CA VAL A 7 -24.62 17.01 -14.01
C VAL A 7 -23.43 17.63 -13.27
N PHE A 8 -22.39 18.08 -13.97
CA PHE A 8 -21.25 18.78 -13.38
C PHE A 8 -21.64 20.17 -12.83
N PHE A 9 -22.53 20.90 -13.54
CA PHE A 9 -23.05 22.19 -13.08
C PHE A 9 -24.06 22.02 -11.93
N ALA A 10 -24.88 20.97 -11.92
CA ALA A 10 -25.77 20.65 -10.80
C ALA A 10 -24.98 20.20 -9.55
N PHE A 11 -23.90 19.45 -9.75
CA PHE A 11 -22.97 19.06 -8.67
C PHE A 11 -22.17 20.27 -8.15
N SER A 12 -21.80 21.21 -9.03
CA SER A 12 -21.13 22.47 -8.66
C SER A 12 -22.05 23.41 -7.84
N ILE A 13 -23.35 23.44 -8.17
CA ILE A 13 -24.34 24.25 -7.44
C ILE A 13 -24.72 23.60 -6.11
N LEU A 14 -24.77 22.27 -6.01
CA LEU A 14 -24.93 21.57 -4.72
C LEU A 14 -23.69 21.72 -3.81
N PHE A 15 -22.50 21.89 -4.37
CA PHE A 15 -21.27 22.05 -3.60
C PHE A 15 -21.04 23.50 -3.13
N SER A 16 -21.60 24.50 -3.81
CA SER A 16 -21.48 25.91 -3.42
C SER A 16 -22.38 26.30 -2.23
N THR A 17 -23.32 25.44 -1.80
CA THR A 17 -24.17 25.67 -0.63
C THR A 17 -23.61 25.07 0.67
N PHE A 18 -22.47 24.36 0.64
CA PHE A 18 -21.86 23.73 1.83
C PHE A 18 -20.51 24.31 2.25
N LEU A 19 -20.02 25.39 1.66
CA LEU A 19 -18.80 26.08 2.12
C LEU A 19 -19.10 27.31 2.97
N SER A 20 -19.89 27.16 4.03
CA SER A 20 -19.68 27.99 5.22
C SER A 20 -18.70 27.21 6.09
N ALA A 21 -17.43 27.60 6.06
CA ALA A 21 -16.44 27.14 7.02
C ALA A 21 -16.92 27.57 8.42
N GLN A 22 -17.59 26.68 9.15
CA GLN A 22 -17.87 26.86 10.57
C GLN A 22 -16.53 26.72 11.29
N THR A 23 -16.05 27.81 11.86
CA THR A 23 -14.87 27.81 12.73
C THR A 23 -15.29 27.23 14.07
N ILE A 24 -15.37 25.91 14.20
CA ILE A 24 -15.70 25.25 15.46
C ILE A 24 -14.50 25.36 16.40
N THR A 25 -14.69 26.10 17.50
CA THR A 25 -13.73 26.21 18.59
C THR A 25 -14.03 25.16 19.65
N LYS A 26 -13.02 24.43 20.09
CA LYS A 26 -13.10 23.48 21.20
C LYS A 26 -12.44 24.06 22.43
N SER A 27 -13.15 24.08 23.56
CA SER A 27 -12.64 24.60 24.83
C SER A 27 -13.22 23.81 26.01
N THR A 28 -12.43 23.65 27.06
CA THR A 28 -12.82 22.96 28.29
C THR A 28 -12.88 23.95 29.45
N PHE A 29 -13.97 23.92 30.21
CA PHE A 29 -14.22 24.79 31.35
C PHE A 29 -14.60 24.00 32.59
N LEU A 30 -14.28 24.54 33.77
CA LEU A 30 -14.75 23.96 35.03
C LEU A 30 -16.17 24.48 35.34
N VAL A 31 -17.10 23.54 35.59
CA VAL A 31 -18.49 23.84 35.94
C VAL A 31 -18.92 22.99 37.13
N LYS A 32 -19.41 23.59 38.19
CA LYS A 32 -19.86 22.92 39.42
C LYS A 32 -21.14 22.15 39.23
N GLY A 33 -21.16 20.92 39.79
CA GLY A 33 -22.29 20.02 39.80
C GLY A 33 -21.85 18.68 40.38
N GLU A 34 -22.80 17.78 40.77
CA GLU A 34 -22.49 16.50 41.44
C GLU A 34 -23.23 15.30 40.89
N CYS A 35 -24.24 15.48 40.05
CA CYS A 35 -25.11 14.36 39.68
C CYS A 35 -25.51 14.34 38.19
N GLY A 36 -26.17 13.28 37.74
CA GLY A 36 -26.64 13.15 36.36
C GLY A 36 -27.65 14.23 35.93
N MET A 37 -28.46 14.75 36.86
CA MET A 37 -29.37 15.87 36.56
C MET A 37 -28.62 17.19 36.38
N CYS A 38 -27.48 17.40 37.07
CA CYS A 38 -26.56 18.51 36.79
C CYS A 38 -26.00 18.40 35.39
N LYS A 39 -25.55 17.21 35.00
CA LYS A 39 -25.05 16.95 33.65
C LYS A 39 -26.06 17.32 32.58
N ASP A 40 -27.27 16.81 32.69
CA ASP A 40 -28.33 17.08 31.70
C ASP A 40 -28.65 18.54 31.59
N ARG A 41 -28.68 19.27 32.74
CA ARG A 41 -28.97 20.71 32.78
C ARG A 41 -27.82 21.51 32.17
N ILE A 42 -26.56 21.24 32.53
CA ILE A 42 -25.38 21.93 32.01
C ILE A 42 -25.29 21.72 30.50
N GLU A 43 -25.36 20.47 30.02
CA GLU A 43 -25.23 20.15 28.61
C GLU A 43 -26.39 20.69 27.77
N THR A 44 -27.63 20.58 28.28
CA THR A 44 -28.81 21.11 27.58
C THR A 44 -28.77 22.62 27.50
N THR A 45 -28.33 23.32 28.58
CA THR A 45 -28.19 24.77 28.59
C THR A 45 -27.12 25.23 27.62
N ALA A 46 -25.96 24.52 27.56
CA ALA A 46 -24.90 24.85 26.63
C ALA A 46 -25.38 24.71 25.18
N LYS A 47 -26.03 23.60 24.83
CA LYS A 47 -26.57 23.34 23.48
C LYS A 47 -27.64 24.30 23.05
N LYS A 48 -28.58 24.68 23.97
CA LYS A 48 -29.63 25.68 23.71
C LYS A 48 -29.04 27.07 23.42
N ASN A 49 -27.88 27.37 23.94
CA ASN A 49 -27.25 28.70 23.82
C ASN A 49 -26.05 28.69 22.84
N GLY A 50 -26.05 27.78 21.84
CA GLY A 50 -25.18 27.88 20.69
C GLY A 50 -23.97 26.91 20.68
N ALA A 51 -23.82 26.02 21.67
CA ALA A 51 -22.84 24.99 21.60
C ALA A 51 -23.28 23.92 20.56
N ALA A 52 -22.39 23.58 19.64
CA ALA A 52 -22.58 22.50 18.69
C ALA A 52 -22.52 21.11 19.38
N SER A 53 -21.62 21.01 20.39
CA SER A 53 -21.59 19.89 21.33
C SER A 53 -21.20 20.38 22.72
N ALA A 54 -21.70 19.68 23.76
CA ALA A 54 -21.35 19.92 25.16
C ALA A 54 -21.34 18.58 25.88
N SER A 55 -20.25 18.31 26.60
CA SER A 55 -20.09 17.08 27.41
C SER A 55 -19.50 17.46 28.76
N TRP A 56 -20.26 17.23 29.85
CA TRP A 56 -19.85 17.51 31.21
C TRP A 56 -19.63 16.19 31.99
N ASN A 57 -18.56 16.17 32.77
CA ASN A 57 -18.17 15.00 33.57
C ASN A 57 -18.28 15.35 35.07
N ALA A 58 -19.05 14.54 35.83
CA ALA A 58 -19.33 14.74 37.24
C ALA A 58 -18.08 14.60 38.13
N ASP A 59 -17.18 13.63 37.82
CA ASP A 59 -16.00 13.32 38.65
C ASP A 59 -14.92 14.40 38.53
N THR A 60 -14.77 14.96 37.30
CA THR A 60 -13.76 16.00 37.02
C THR A 60 -14.30 17.42 37.04
N GLN A 61 -15.63 17.57 37.04
CA GLN A 61 -16.35 18.83 36.92
C GLN A 61 -15.96 19.64 35.67
N LYS A 62 -15.49 18.98 34.61
CA LYS A 62 -15.08 19.59 33.35
C LYS A 62 -16.22 19.53 32.34
N LEU A 63 -16.44 20.66 31.66
CA LEU A 63 -17.34 20.82 30.53
C LEU A 63 -16.51 21.04 29.25
N ASP A 64 -16.56 20.09 28.35
CA ASP A 64 -16.00 20.22 27.02
C ASP A 64 -17.06 20.82 26.10
N LEU A 65 -16.79 21.99 25.52
CA LEU A 65 -17.64 22.71 24.59
C LEU A 65 -17.05 22.79 23.20
N GLU A 66 -17.90 22.55 22.20
CA GLU A 66 -17.62 22.87 20.80
C GLU A 66 -18.66 23.89 20.33
N PHE A 67 -18.23 25.04 19.80
CA PHE A 67 -19.09 26.11 19.34
C PHE A 67 -18.46 26.90 18.18
N ASP A 68 -19.30 27.56 17.40
CA ASP A 68 -18.87 28.47 16.33
C ASP A 68 -18.56 29.83 16.91
N ALA A 69 -17.26 30.17 17.04
CA ALA A 69 -16.80 31.43 17.64
C ALA A 69 -17.29 32.70 16.89
N ASN A 70 -17.78 32.56 15.65
CA ASN A 70 -18.38 33.68 14.91
C ASN A 70 -19.86 33.89 15.25
N LYS A 71 -20.51 32.95 15.96
CA LYS A 71 -21.94 32.99 16.29
C LYS A 71 -22.20 33.21 17.79
N VAL A 72 -21.37 32.62 18.65
CA VAL A 72 -21.50 32.67 20.09
C VAL A 72 -20.14 32.60 20.76
N SER A 73 -19.94 33.33 21.85
CA SER A 73 -18.73 33.25 22.66
C SER A 73 -18.87 32.18 23.77
N ALA A 74 -17.73 31.62 24.22
CA ALA A 74 -17.71 30.72 25.37
C ALA A 74 -18.32 31.42 26.63
N ASP A 75 -18.08 32.72 26.80
CA ASP A 75 -18.58 33.50 27.94
C ASP A 75 -20.10 33.61 27.95
N GLU A 76 -20.73 33.75 26.79
CA GLU A 76 -22.20 33.78 26.69
C GLU A 76 -22.78 32.40 27.08
N ILE A 77 -22.18 31.30 26.66
CA ILE A 77 -22.62 29.94 27.03
C ILE A 77 -22.44 29.72 28.55
N LEU A 78 -21.26 30.05 29.09
CA LEU A 78 -20.95 29.87 30.52
C LEU A 78 -21.81 30.74 31.43
N LYS A 79 -22.15 31.97 31.00
CA LYS A 79 -23.08 32.85 31.69
C LYS A 79 -24.46 32.20 31.78
N LYS A 80 -24.96 31.60 30.71
CA LYS A 80 -26.25 30.91 30.71
C LYS A 80 -26.24 29.66 31.59
N ILE A 81 -25.12 28.98 31.70
CA ILE A 81 -24.98 27.86 32.64
C ILE A 81 -25.01 28.30 34.07
N ALA A 82 -24.40 29.47 34.41
CA ALA A 82 -24.51 30.08 35.73
C ALA A 82 -25.95 30.53 36.03
N GLU A 83 -26.64 31.14 35.06
CA GLU A 83 -28.06 31.51 35.17
C GLU A 83 -28.97 30.25 35.37
N ALA A 84 -28.56 29.07 34.94
CA ALA A 84 -29.28 27.82 35.15
C ALA A 84 -28.95 27.12 36.49
N GLY A 85 -28.12 27.73 37.35
CA GLY A 85 -27.83 27.27 38.69
C GLY A 85 -26.45 26.60 38.89
N HIS A 86 -25.55 26.63 37.92
CA HIS A 86 -24.24 26.00 38.01
C HIS A 86 -23.09 27.00 37.94
N ASP A 87 -22.41 27.21 39.07
CA ASP A 87 -21.17 28.01 39.10
C ASP A 87 -20.13 27.47 38.17
N ASN A 88 -19.39 28.33 37.50
CA ASN A 88 -18.27 27.97 36.65
C ASN A 88 -17.09 28.91 36.87
N GLU A 89 -15.95 28.64 36.27
CA GLU A 89 -14.72 29.39 36.48
C GLU A 89 -14.81 30.90 36.11
N ARG A 90 -15.85 31.30 35.37
CA ARG A 90 -16.04 32.69 34.90
C ARG A 90 -17.25 33.41 35.51
N PHE A 91 -18.30 32.65 35.86
CA PHE A 91 -19.57 33.20 36.33
C PHE A 91 -20.14 32.38 37.49
N SER A 92 -20.69 33.09 38.48
CA SER A 92 -21.39 32.47 39.60
C SER A 92 -22.91 32.62 39.45
N THR A 93 -23.63 31.59 39.89
CA THR A 93 -25.10 31.65 40.01
C THR A 93 -25.51 32.50 41.21
N THR A 94 -26.71 33.07 41.16
CA THR A 94 -27.27 33.79 42.30
C THR A 94 -27.74 32.81 43.38
N GLU A 95 -27.73 33.23 44.64
CA GLU A 95 -28.15 32.40 45.78
C GLU A 95 -29.56 31.85 45.58
N SER A 96 -30.49 32.71 45.15
CA SER A 96 -31.87 32.31 44.92
C SER A 96 -32.06 31.28 43.80
N VAL A 97 -31.21 31.27 42.79
CA VAL A 97 -31.26 30.24 41.71
C VAL A 97 -30.64 28.96 42.20
N TYR A 98 -29.55 29.00 42.97
CA TYR A 98 -28.90 27.87 43.55
C TYR A 98 -29.79 27.13 44.54
N GLU A 99 -30.46 27.85 45.49
CA GLU A 99 -31.38 27.28 46.48
C GLU A 99 -32.57 26.57 45.84
N ASN A 100 -33.00 27.00 44.64
CA ASN A 100 -34.09 26.40 43.90
C ASN A 100 -33.69 25.15 43.09
N LEU A 101 -32.42 24.73 43.15
CA LEU A 101 -32.00 23.50 42.54
C LEU A 101 -32.56 22.30 43.33
N PRO A 102 -32.82 21.14 42.64
CA PRO A 102 -33.09 19.91 43.35
C PRO A 102 -31.98 19.54 44.34
N ALA A 103 -32.33 18.97 45.50
CA ALA A 103 -31.37 18.67 46.57
C ALA A 103 -30.12 17.90 46.15
N CYS A 104 -30.24 17.01 45.13
CA CYS A 104 -29.10 16.27 44.55
C CYS A 104 -28.20 17.12 43.62
N CYS A 105 -28.57 18.38 43.33
CA CYS A 105 -27.79 19.29 42.52
C CYS A 105 -27.07 20.38 43.36
N HIS A 106 -27.23 20.34 44.72
CA HIS A 106 -26.51 21.26 45.62
C HIS A 106 -25.06 20.77 45.79
N TYR A 107 -24.12 21.54 45.34
CA TYR A 107 -22.67 21.29 45.39
C TYR A 107 -21.99 22.24 46.35
N ASP A 108 -20.75 21.96 46.80
CA ASP A 108 -20.01 22.83 47.69
C ASP A 108 -19.55 24.12 46.95
N ARG A 109 -20.00 25.26 47.44
CA ARG A 109 -19.72 26.62 46.91
C ARG A 109 -18.55 27.31 47.64
N SER A 110 -17.62 26.59 48.24
CA SER A 110 -16.46 27.16 48.95
C SER A 110 -15.67 28.15 48.04
N PRO A 111 -15.13 29.26 48.62
CA PRO A 111 -14.54 30.37 47.88
C PRO A 111 -13.27 30.09 47.06
N SER A 112 -12.72 28.89 47.12
CA SER A 112 -11.49 28.48 46.40
C SER A 112 -11.65 28.45 44.88
N PHE A 113 -12.89 28.51 44.35
CA PHE A 113 -13.18 28.43 42.94
C PHE A 113 -13.20 29.80 42.22
N LEU A 114 -13.41 30.89 42.94
CA LEU A 114 -13.66 32.24 42.37
C LEU A 114 -12.46 33.21 42.41
N LYS A 115 -11.28 32.75 42.88
CA LYS A 115 -10.07 33.60 42.97
C LYS A 115 -9.01 33.20 41.92
N ALA A 116 -9.35 33.31 40.67
CA ALA A 116 -8.37 33.22 39.61
C ALA A 116 -8.68 34.15 38.47
N ASN A 117 -8.85 35.44 38.73
CA ASN A 117 -8.70 36.46 37.67
C ASN A 117 -8.45 37.81 38.30
N VAL A 118 -7.21 38.20 38.46
CA VAL A 118 -6.56 39.45 38.06
C VAL A 118 -5.07 39.35 38.41
N THR A 119 -4.22 39.58 37.41
CA THR A 119 -2.78 39.84 37.42
C THR A 119 -1.80 38.68 37.68
N GLU A 120 -0.89 38.56 36.70
CA GLU A 120 0.40 37.90 36.72
C GLU A 120 0.39 36.35 36.66
N GLN A 121 0.90 35.83 35.51
CA GLN A 121 1.29 34.46 35.39
C GLN A 121 2.15 33.97 36.56
N PRO A 122 1.71 32.97 37.30
CA PRO A 122 2.64 32.04 37.89
C PRO A 122 2.71 30.85 36.92
N GLN A 123 3.89 30.59 36.40
CA GLN A 123 4.25 29.36 35.73
C GLN A 123 3.66 28.19 36.53
N LYS A 124 2.76 27.40 35.89
CA LYS A 124 2.45 26.03 36.29
C LYS A 124 3.76 25.31 36.20
N LYS A 125 4.41 25.01 37.33
CA LYS A 125 5.50 24.05 37.38
C LYS A 125 4.91 22.69 37.00
N ASP A 126 4.87 22.37 35.72
CA ASP A 126 4.78 20.99 35.28
C ASP A 126 5.99 20.31 35.87
N HIS A 127 5.78 19.34 36.75
CA HIS A 127 6.85 18.53 37.35
C HIS A 127 7.34 17.55 36.26
N GLU A 128 8.15 18.05 35.33
CA GLU A 128 8.83 17.27 34.31
C GLU A 128 10.19 16.81 34.82
N PHE A 129 10.47 15.51 34.64
CA PHE A 129 11.73 14.91 34.99
C PHE A 129 12.20 13.99 33.87
N PHE A 130 13.51 13.93 33.63
CA PHE A 130 14.06 12.92 32.72
C PHE A 130 14.06 11.54 33.37
N VAL A 131 13.55 10.56 32.64
CA VAL A 131 13.53 9.14 33.01
C VAL A 131 13.96 8.30 31.80
N ARG A 132 14.96 7.49 31.96
CA ARG A 132 15.50 6.65 30.88
C ARG A 132 14.59 5.51 30.52
N GLY A 133 14.46 5.26 29.23
CA GLY A 133 13.71 4.16 28.66
C GLY A 133 13.71 4.27 27.12
N ASN A 134 13.41 3.17 26.41
CA ASN A 134 13.54 3.09 24.96
C ASN A 134 12.26 2.70 24.23
N CYS A 135 11.20 2.27 24.91
CA CYS A 135 10.05 1.65 24.25
C CYS A 135 8.74 1.84 25.04
N SER A 136 7.63 1.43 24.45
CA SER A 136 6.29 1.48 25.06
C SER A 136 6.18 0.64 26.34
N SER A 137 6.93 -0.44 26.47
CA SER A 137 6.99 -1.24 27.71
C SER A 137 7.67 -0.48 28.85
N CYS A 138 8.68 0.38 28.55
CA CYS A 138 9.25 1.32 29.51
C CYS A 138 8.19 2.34 29.95
N LYS A 139 7.43 2.92 29.00
CA LYS A 139 6.34 3.85 29.29
C LYS A 139 5.34 3.27 30.30
N ALA A 140 4.80 2.09 30.01
CA ALA A 140 3.83 1.42 30.87
C ALA A 140 4.39 1.17 32.30
N ARG A 141 5.66 0.77 32.41
CA ARG A 141 6.32 0.49 33.72
C ARG A 141 6.59 1.77 34.50
N ILE A 142 7.09 2.82 33.85
CA ILE A 142 7.36 4.14 34.45
C ILE A 142 6.07 4.77 34.96
N GLU A 143 5.01 4.81 34.13
CA GLU A 143 3.73 5.39 34.48
C GLU A 143 3.02 4.61 35.60
N LYS A 144 3.10 3.28 35.57
CA LYS A 144 2.57 2.44 36.64
C LYS A 144 3.30 2.68 37.96
N ALA A 145 4.64 2.69 37.95
CA ALA A 145 5.44 2.92 39.15
C ALA A 145 5.15 4.32 39.74
N ALA A 146 4.94 5.34 38.90
CA ALA A 146 4.56 6.65 39.35
C ALA A 146 3.19 6.66 40.03
N LYS A 147 2.18 5.98 39.46
CA LYS A 147 0.85 5.85 40.06
C LYS A 147 0.88 5.05 41.35
N ASP A 148 1.61 3.94 41.38
CA ASP A 148 1.80 3.11 42.59
C ASP A 148 2.49 3.89 43.73
N ALA A 149 3.24 4.94 43.39
CA ALA A 149 3.87 5.86 44.35
C ALA A 149 2.98 7.07 44.72
N GLY A 150 1.74 7.10 44.26
CA GLY A 150 0.74 8.10 44.62
C GLY A 150 0.61 9.26 43.65
N ALA A 151 1.13 9.19 42.42
CA ALA A 151 0.82 10.15 41.36
C ALA A 151 -0.65 10.02 40.92
N ASN A 152 -1.34 11.15 40.77
CA ASN A 152 -2.70 11.19 40.21
C ASN A 152 -2.67 10.82 38.71
N SER A 153 -1.66 11.37 37.98
CA SER A 153 -1.35 10.98 36.64
C SER A 153 0.14 11.06 36.35
N ALA A 154 0.61 10.22 35.44
CA ALA A 154 1.97 10.25 34.92
C ALA A 154 1.92 9.99 33.42
N ASN A 155 2.60 10.81 32.64
CA ASN A 155 2.75 10.61 31.21
C ASN A 155 4.22 10.68 30.84
N TRP A 156 4.80 9.56 30.43
CA TRP A 156 6.18 9.48 29.98
C TRP A 156 6.24 9.43 28.45
N ASP A 157 7.03 10.31 27.89
CA ASP A 157 7.23 10.40 26.44
C ASP A 157 8.50 9.70 26.00
N VAL A 158 8.36 8.76 25.06
CA VAL A 158 9.45 7.91 24.59
C VAL A 158 10.47 8.67 23.73
N GLU A 159 10.09 9.77 23.10
CA GLU A 159 10.99 10.55 22.23
C GLU A 159 11.85 11.54 23.04
N THR A 160 11.25 12.20 24.00
CA THR A 160 11.94 13.19 24.84
C THR A 160 12.54 12.56 26.09
N GLN A 161 12.16 11.34 26.45
CA GLN A 161 12.51 10.66 27.72
C GLN A 161 12.11 11.45 28.96
N LYS A 162 11.07 12.27 28.87
CA LYS A 162 10.54 13.05 30.00
C LYS A 162 9.25 12.43 30.53
N VAL A 163 9.11 12.39 31.85
CA VAL A 163 7.87 12.09 32.55
C VAL A 163 7.27 13.38 33.09
N THR A 164 6.02 13.64 32.74
CA THR A 164 5.21 14.70 33.34
C THR A 164 4.36 14.08 34.44
N LEU A 165 4.51 14.59 35.67
CA LEU A 165 3.86 14.05 36.86
C LEU A 165 2.83 15.05 37.39
N ASP A 166 1.63 14.54 37.68
CA ASP A 166 0.62 15.25 38.50
C ASP A 166 0.42 14.46 39.81
N PHE A 167 0.61 15.12 40.94
CA PHE A 167 0.45 14.53 42.25
C PHE A 167 0.07 15.53 43.32
N ASN A 168 -0.56 15.07 44.38
CA ASN A 168 -0.92 15.92 45.54
C ASN A 168 0.27 15.97 46.51
N PRO A 169 0.91 17.12 46.75
CA PRO A 169 2.06 17.28 47.61
C PRO A 169 1.82 16.88 49.09
N THR A 170 0.54 16.84 49.51
CA THR A 170 0.22 16.38 50.88
C THR A 170 0.16 14.88 51.02
N LYS A 171 0.09 14.11 49.93
CA LYS A 171 -0.01 12.64 49.90
C LYS A 171 1.29 11.95 49.48
N THR A 172 2.04 12.56 48.56
CA THR A 172 3.28 12.03 48.00
C THR A 172 4.23 13.17 47.61
N SER A 173 5.42 12.86 47.15
CA SER A 173 6.39 13.83 46.66
C SER A 173 7.02 13.34 45.36
N ALA A 174 7.52 14.28 44.51
CA ALA A 174 8.27 13.93 43.30
C ALA A 174 9.43 12.98 43.59
N GLU A 175 10.11 13.18 44.70
CA GLU A 175 11.23 12.33 45.10
C GLU A 175 10.81 10.87 45.36
N LYS A 176 9.68 10.68 46.07
CA LYS A 176 9.14 9.34 46.34
C LYS A 176 8.72 8.64 45.06
N ILE A 177 8.11 9.40 44.13
CA ILE A 177 7.70 8.88 42.80
C ILE A 177 8.92 8.50 41.97
N LEU A 178 9.94 9.39 41.86
CA LEU A 178 11.16 9.13 41.11
C LEU A 178 11.98 7.98 41.67
N LYS A 179 12.02 7.84 43.02
CA LYS A 179 12.66 6.70 43.65
C LYS A 179 11.96 5.38 43.29
N LYS A 180 10.63 5.36 43.28
CA LYS A 180 9.85 4.18 42.89
C LYS A 180 10.05 3.81 41.42
N ILE A 181 10.22 4.81 40.54
CA ILE A 181 10.57 4.62 39.13
C ILE A 181 11.96 3.98 38.99
N ALA A 182 12.93 4.41 39.78
CA ALA A 182 14.25 3.79 39.81
C ALA A 182 14.24 2.35 40.38
N ASP A 183 13.39 2.08 41.37
CA ASP A 183 13.21 0.74 41.94
C ASP A 183 12.67 -0.30 40.96
N VAL A 184 12.02 0.15 39.85
CA VAL A 184 11.54 -0.74 38.79
C VAL A 184 12.48 -0.76 37.56
N GLY A 185 13.70 -0.24 37.67
CA GLY A 185 14.77 -0.39 36.69
C GLY A 185 15.01 0.82 35.78
N HIS A 186 14.35 1.95 36.00
CA HIS A 186 14.46 3.14 35.12
C HIS A 186 15.20 4.29 35.82
N ASP A 187 16.46 4.53 35.43
CA ASP A 187 17.24 5.68 35.88
C ASP A 187 16.54 6.98 35.58
N ASN A 188 16.61 7.91 36.51
CA ASN A 188 16.13 9.28 36.34
C ASN A 188 17.17 10.27 36.89
N GLU A 189 16.92 11.55 36.68
CA GLU A 189 17.88 12.61 37.03
C GLU A 189 18.22 12.70 38.52
N LYS A 190 17.41 12.07 39.39
CA LYS A 190 17.65 12.06 40.86
C LYS A 190 18.12 10.70 41.40
N TYR A 191 17.67 9.60 40.79
CA TYR A 191 17.93 8.26 41.28
C TYR A 191 18.38 7.31 40.20
N LYS A 192 19.34 6.48 40.47
CA LYS A 192 19.83 5.41 39.60
C LYS A 192 19.25 4.08 40.09
N ALA A 193 18.71 3.28 39.19
CA ALA A 193 18.25 1.93 39.44
C ALA A 193 19.43 1.05 39.85
N SER A 194 19.21 0.07 40.75
CA SER A 194 20.26 -0.89 41.09
C SER A 194 20.62 -1.72 39.85
N ASP A 195 21.90 -2.14 39.77
CA ASP A 195 22.40 -2.87 38.61
C ASP A 195 21.66 -4.20 38.40
N ASP A 196 21.26 -4.85 39.48
CA ASP A 196 20.50 -6.10 39.41
C ASP A 196 19.10 -5.90 38.84
N VAL A 197 18.38 -4.83 39.24
CA VAL A 197 17.05 -4.53 38.73
C VAL A 197 17.14 -4.07 37.27
N TYR A 198 18.15 -3.26 36.93
CA TYR A 198 18.38 -2.83 35.56
C TYR A 198 18.70 -3.99 34.62
N LYS A 199 19.63 -4.90 35.02
CA LYS A 199 19.98 -6.07 34.18
C LYS A 199 18.84 -7.04 33.97
N ASN A 200 17.86 -7.06 34.86
CA ASN A 200 16.66 -7.88 34.77
C ASN A 200 15.53 -7.23 33.92
N LEU A 201 15.75 -6.03 33.38
CA LEU A 201 14.80 -5.43 32.42
C LEU A 201 14.75 -6.26 31.14
N PRO A 202 13.57 -6.35 30.47
CA PRO A 202 13.49 -6.91 29.13
C PRO A 202 14.50 -6.24 28.19
N GLY A 203 15.09 -6.99 27.26
CA GLY A 203 16.13 -6.49 26.35
C GLY A 203 15.76 -5.20 25.58
N CYS A 204 14.48 -5.00 25.25
CA CYS A 204 13.97 -3.77 24.62
C CYS A 204 13.93 -2.56 25.58
N CYS A 205 14.05 -2.78 26.89
CA CYS A 205 14.04 -1.75 27.93
C CYS A 205 15.45 -1.38 28.43
N LEU A 206 16.49 -2.13 28.04
CA LEU A 206 17.87 -1.80 28.35
C LEU A 206 18.28 -0.57 27.54
N TYR A 207 18.76 0.46 28.22
CA TYR A 207 19.25 1.73 27.66
C TYR A 207 20.70 1.96 28.03
N ASP A 208 21.44 2.75 27.25
CA ASP A 208 22.82 3.09 27.64
C ASP A 208 22.84 4.07 28.83
N ARG A 209 23.37 3.60 29.94
CA ARG A 209 23.43 4.38 31.20
C ARG A 209 24.52 5.45 31.21
N ASN A 210 25.42 5.48 30.22
CA ASN A 210 26.55 6.40 30.15
C ASN A 210 26.23 7.66 29.30
N LEU A 211 25.11 7.68 28.59
CA LEU A 211 24.71 8.85 27.77
C LEU A 211 24.14 9.97 28.66
N PRO A 212 24.16 11.23 28.23
CA PRO A 212 23.41 12.30 28.90
C PRO A 212 21.90 12.03 28.88
N PHE A 213 21.14 12.56 29.85
CA PHE A 213 19.67 12.48 29.82
C PHE A 213 19.11 13.18 28.59
N GLY A 214 18.07 12.60 27.98
CA GLY A 214 17.44 13.10 26.75
C GLY A 214 18.16 12.69 25.46
N VAL A 215 19.26 11.95 25.52
CA VAL A 215 19.98 11.38 24.38
C VAL A 215 19.69 9.89 24.28
N LYS A 216 19.10 9.46 23.15
CA LYS A 216 18.90 8.03 22.85
C LYS A 216 20.17 7.45 22.26
N GLY A 217 20.73 6.41 22.89
CA GLY A 217 21.82 5.59 22.36
C GLY A 217 21.36 4.17 22.10
N GLU A 218 21.70 3.60 20.94
CA GLU A 218 21.61 2.15 20.73
C GLU A 218 22.76 1.48 21.48
N LEU A 219 22.44 0.47 22.29
CA LEU A 219 23.45 -0.32 23.01
C LEU A 219 24.36 -1.06 22.02
N ALA A 220 25.67 -0.83 22.12
CA ALA A 220 26.67 -1.74 21.61
C ALA A 220 26.69 -2.97 22.53
N HIS A 221 26.40 -4.15 22.02
CA HIS A 221 26.57 -5.41 22.73
C HIS A 221 28.07 -5.66 22.93
N SER A 222 28.54 -5.63 24.19
CA SER A 222 29.80 -6.20 24.57
C SER A 222 29.60 -7.71 24.86
N ASP A 223 30.44 -8.51 24.22
CA ASP A 223 30.50 -9.96 24.36
C ASP A 223 30.93 -10.34 25.78
N GLU A 224 30.03 -10.96 26.53
CA GLU A 224 30.36 -11.92 27.57
C GLU A 224 29.12 -12.80 27.85
N GLU A 225 29.26 -14.11 27.65
CA GLU A 225 28.25 -15.12 27.91
C GLU A 225 27.93 -15.24 29.41
N PRO A 226 26.68 -15.52 29.76
CA PRO A 226 26.37 -16.40 30.86
C PRO A 226 25.42 -17.54 30.50
N THR A 227 25.75 -18.70 30.99
CA THR A 227 25.08 -19.98 30.98
C THR A 227 23.60 -19.93 31.39
N PRO A 228 22.77 -20.87 30.86
CA PRO A 228 21.32 -20.82 31.01
C PRO A 228 20.83 -21.32 32.35
N LYS A 229 19.98 -20.55 33.02
CA LYS A 229 19.09 -21.06 34.06
C LYS A 229 17.65 -21.00 33.59
N ASN A 230 17.00 -22.15 33.65
CA ASN A 230 15.57 -22.34 33.46
C ASN A 230 14.76 -21.45 34.37
N ASP A 231 13.92 -20.61 33.84
CA ASP A 231 12.71 -20.15 34.52
C ASP A 231 11.60 -19.82 33.53
N SER A 232 10.42 -20.24 33.90
CA SER A 232 9.18 -20.20 33.11
C SER A 232 8.77 -18.79 32.71
N PRO A 233 8.18 -18.57 31.49
CA PRO A 233 7.81 -17.25 31.02
C PRO A 233 6.55 -16.71 31.69
N SER A 234 6.62 -15.46 32.15
CA SER A 234 5.49 -14.71 32.68
C SER A 234 4.54 -14.27 31.53
N LYS A 235 3.24 -14.41 31.81
CA LYS A 235 2.11 -14.21 30.90
C LYS A 235 1.82 -12.74 30.59
N ALA A 236 2.57 -12.01 29.77
CA ALA A 236 2.15 -10.64 29.44
C ALA A 236 2.49 -10.08 28.05
N ASP A 237 3.33 -10.72 27.20
CA ASP A 237 3.87 -10.02 26.03
C ASP A 237 3.48 -10.56 24.63
N HIS A 238 2.38 -11.32 24.49
CA HIS A 238 2.00 -11.91 23.19
C HIS A 238 0.53 -11.73 22.81
N VAL A 239 -0.04 -10.57 23.05
CA VAL A 239 -1.36 -10.24 22.52
C VAL A 239 -1.19 -9.32 21.31
N GLY A 240 -1.46 -9.80 20.12
CA GLY A 240 -1.67 -8.96 18.96
C GLY A 240 -0.84 -9.21 17.70
N LYS A 241 -0.29 -10.41 17.46
CA LYS A 241 0.58 -10.64 16.29
C LYS A 241 0.11 -11.64 15.24
N THR A 242 -1.05 -12.20 15.32
CA THR A 242 -1.48 -13.31 14.46
C THR A 242 -2.37 -12.94 13.27
N LEU A 243 -2.92 -11.75 13.23
CA LEU A 243 -3.46 -11.13 12.00
C LEU A 243 -2.49 -10.09 11.41
N GLU A 244 -1.32 -9.93 12.00
CA GLU A 244 -0.28 -8.95 11.62
C GLU A 244 0.49 -9.26 10.36
N GLU A 245 0.27 -10.39 9.72
CA GLU A 245 0.83 -10.59 8.37
C GLU A 245 0.26 -9.60 7.35
N ILE A 246 -0.74 -8.85 7.75
CA ILE A 246 -1.39 -7.81 6.94
C ILE A 246 -1.15 -6.40 7.51
N ARG A 247 -0.54 -6.25 8.67
CA ARG A 247 -0.04 -4.94 9.12
C ARG A 247 1.27 -4.65 8.42
N LEU A 248 1.19 -3.92 7.33
CA LEU A 248 2.34 -3.16 6.84
C LEU A 248 2.88 -2.37 8.04
N VAL A 249 4.07 -2.73 8.48
CA VAL A 249 4.83 -1.98 9.48
C VAL A 249 4.71 -0.50 9.13
N LYS A 250 4.48 0.38 10.09
CA LYS A 250 4.54 1.85 9.88
C LYS A 250 5.79 2.16 9.08
N LEU A 251 5.62 2.38 7.77
CA LEU A 251 6.74 2.64 6.88
C LEU A 251 7.16 4.09 7.12
N LYS A 252 8.13 4.26 7.99
CA LYS A 252 8.82 5.55 8.18
C LYS A 252 9.70 5.88 6.97
N GLU A 253 10.09 4.88 6.19
CA GLU A 253 10.97 4.99 5.03
C GLU A 253 10.17 4.84 3.73
N ALA A 254 10.66 5.41 2.63
CA ALA A 254 10.00 5.35 1.34
C ALA A 254 9.89 3.91 0.81
N THR A 255 11.03 3.18 0.84
CA THR A 255 11.09 1.74 0.54
C THR A 255 12.02 1.09 1.55
N ALA A 256 11.55 0.06 2.24
CA ALA A 256 12.32 -0.67 3.23
C ALA A 256 12.43 -2.16 2.87
N LEU A 257 13.64 -2.71 2.92
CA LEU A 257 13.86 -4.14 2.85
C LEU A 257 13.54 -4.78 4.21
N SER A 258 12.64 -5.77 4.22
CA SER A 258 12.26 -6.47 5.45
C SER A 258 13.44 -7.28 6.00
N LYS A 259 13.81 -7.02 7.26
CA LYS A 259 14.78 -7.84 8.00
C LYS A 259 14.13 -9.06 8.66
N LYS A 260 12.81 -9.04 8.85
CA LYS A 260 12.06 -10.10 9.55
C LYS A 260 11.73 -11.27 8.63
N GLU A 261 11.38 -10.99 7.38
CA GLU A 261 10.96 -12.00 6.42
C GLU A 261 12.12 -12.88 5.96
N ALA A 262 11.85 -14.19 5.86
CA ALA A 262 12.83 -15.14 5.31
C ALA A 262 13.05 -14.94 3.81
N GLY A 263 12.01 -14.58 3.06
CA GLY A 263 12.09 -14.19 1.65
C GLY A 263 12.61 -12.77 1.44
N LEU A 264 13.10 -12.48 0.23
CA LEU A 264 13.53 -11.13 -0.16
C LEU A 264 12.30 -10.23 -0.38
N THR A 265 11.89 -9.52 0.67
CA THR A 265 10.65 -8.73 0.71
C THR A 265 10.93 -7.26 0.87
N TYR A 266 10.43 -6.45 -0.06
CA TYR A 266 10.44 -4.98 -0.03
C TYR A 266 9.06 -4.47 0.39
N ASN A 267 9.04 -3.50 1.30
CA ASN A 267 7.84 -2.76 1.68
C ASN A 267 7.96 -1.33 1.12
N ILE A 268 7.05 -0.96 0.24
CA ILE A 268 6.98 0.35 -0.41
C ILE A 268 5.87 1.14 0.27
N GLY A 269 6.22 2.24 0.91
CA GLY A 269 5.27 3.06 1.65
C GLY A 269 4.72 4.23 0.85
N SER A 270 3.73 4.91 1.42
CA SER A 270 3.10 6.09 0.80
C SER A 270 4.11 7.19 0.45
N LYS A 271 5.21 7.33 1.20
CA LYS A 271 6.27 8.31 0.89
C LYS A 271 6.95 8.04 -0.45
N GLU A 272 7.17 6.76 -0.83
CA GLU A 272 7.71 6.40 -2.15
C GLU A 272 6.69 6.71 -3.26
N LEU A 273 5.41 6.37 -3.01
CA LEU A 273 4.32 6.60 -3.96
C LEU A 273 4.05 8.09 -4.23
N LEU A 274 4.54 8.99 -3.38
CA LEU A 274 4.43 10.44 -3.57
C LEU A 274 5.60 11.07 -4.35
N LYS A 275 6.62 10.29 -4.73
CA LYS A 275 7.78 10.80 -5.52
C LYS A 275 7.46 11.06 -7.00
N ALA A 276 6.39 10.49 -7.50
CA ALA A 276 5.83 10.77 -8.82
C ALA A 276 4.31 10.88 -8.72
N ALA A 277 3.65 11.39 -9.75
CA ALA A 277 2.20 11.36 -9.83
C ALA A 277 1.75 9.92 -10.12
N CYS A 278 1.59 9.11 -9.09
CA CYS A 278 1.13 7.73 -9.22
C CYS A 278 -0.39 7.72 -9.42
N CYS A 279 -0.83 7.75 -10.66
CA CYS A 279 -2.24 7.72 -11.01
C CYS A 279 -2.81 6.30 -10.93
N ASN A 280 -1.96 5.28 -11.18
CA ASN A 280 -2.34 3.87 -11.11
C ASN A 280 -1.18 2.99 -10.59
N LEU A 281 -1.43 1.69 -10.45
CA LEU A 281 -0.43 0.76 -9.91
C LEU A 281 0.85 0.65 -10.78
N SER A 282 0.75 0.75 -12.12
CA SER A 282 1.94 0.66 -12.98
C SER A 282 2.89 1.83 -12.76
N GLU A 283 2.36 3.04 -12.67
CA GLU A 283 3.12 4.28 -12.44
C GLU A 283 3.77 4.29 -11.05
N SER A 284 3.16 3.59 -10.07
CA SER A 284 3.72 3.42 -8.72
C SER A 284 5.09 2.72 -8.68
N PHE A 285 5.47 2.01 -9.75
CA PHE A 285 6.75 1.31 -9.85
C PHE A 285 7.80 2.07 -10.67
N GLU A 286 7.47 3.15 -11.34
CA GLU A 286 8.42 3.88 -12.19
C GLU A 286 9.57 4.54 -11.40
N THR A 287 9.36 4.82 -10.12
CA THR A 287 10.37 5.34 -9.19
C THR A 287 11.06 4.26 -8.36
N ASN A 288 10.76 2.96 -8.62
CA ASN A 288 11.26 1.86 -7.83
C ASN A 288 12.10 0.87 -8.65
N ALA A 289 13.28 0.52 -8.15
CA ALA A 289 14.21 -0.36 -8.84
C ALA A 289 13.83 -1.85 -8.81
N THR A 290 12.79 -2.28 -8.07
CA THR A 290 12.51 -3.72 -7.86
C THR A 290 11.74 -4.39 -8.99
N VAL A 291 10.95 -3.62 -9.74
CA VAL A 291 10.11 -4.06 -10.85
C VAL A 291 10.37 -3.16 -12.06
N ASP A 292 10.25 -3.71 -13.25
CA ASP A 292 10.36 -2.93 -14.49
C ASP A 292 8.97 -2.67 -15.07
N VAL A 293 8.75 -1.45 -15.53
CA VAL A 293 7.54 -1.03 -16.26
C VAL A 293 7.92 -0.81 -17.72
N SER A 294 7.10 -1.25 -18.64
CA SER A 294 7.29 -1.03 -20.09
C SER A 294 5.95 -0.89 -20.80
N PHE A 295 5.91 -0.07 -21.86
CA PHE A 295 4.79 -0.08 -22.80
C PHE A 295 4.75 -1.41 -23.54
N SER A 296 3.57 -1.88 -23.87
CA SER A 296 3.34 -3.15 -24.55
C SER A 296 2.57 -3.01 -25.88
N ASN A 297 1.91 -1.87 -26.12
CA ASN A 297 1.21 -1.60 -27.38
C ASN A 297 1.15 -0.08 -27.65
N ALA A 298 1.42 0.31 -28.89
CA ALA A 298 1.44 1.72 -29.29
C ALA A 298 0.04 2.33 -29.45
N VAL A 299 -0.95 1.55 -29.87
CA VAL A 299 -2.31 2.05 -30.12
C VAL A 299 -3.09 2.20 -28.81
N THR A 300 -2.99 1.20 -27.91
CA THR A 300 -3.76 1.17 -26.65
C THR A 300 -3.03 1.80 -25.47
N GLY A 301 -1.76 2.17 -25.63
CA GLY A 301 -0.94 2.75 -24.55
C GLY A 301 -0.80 1.87 -23.30
N THR A 302 -1.05 0.55 -23.42
CA THR A 302 -0.98 -0.37 -22.28
C THR A 302 0.44 -0.53 -21.77
N LYS A 303 0.57 -0.57 -20.43
CA LYS A 303 1.82 -0.85 -19.72
C LYS A 303 1.75 -2.23 -19.08
N GLN A 304 2.90 -2.89 -18.93
CA GLN A 304 3.05 -4.16 -18.23
C GLN A 304 4.20 -4.13 -17.24
N LEU A 305 4.12 -4.97 -16.21
CA LEU A 305 5.20 -5.16 -15.24
C LEU A 305 6.06 -6.36 -15.62
N LYS A 306 7.36 -6.28 -15.31
CA LYS A 306 8.28 -7.41 -15.43
C LYS A 306 9.04 -7.58 -14.12
N MET A 307 9.05 -8.79 -13.60
CA MET A 307 9.79 -9.17 -12.41
C MET A 307 10.70 -10.36 -12.66
N LEU A 308 11.97 -10.26 -12.26
CA LEU A 308 13.01 -11.28 -12.52
C LEU A 308 13.21 -11.61 -14.02
N GLY A 309 12.94 -10.63 -14.91
CA GLY A 309 13.04 -10.81 -16.34
C GLY A 309 11.84 -11.52 -16.99
N LEU A 310 10.75 -11.74 -16.26
CA LEU A 310 9.54 -12.40 -16.74
C LEU A 310 8.32 -11.47 -16.63
N ASP A 311 7.34 -11.69 -17.52
CA ASP A 311 6.11 -10.91 -17.58
C ASP A 311 5.26 -11.06 -16.31
N GLN A 312 4.42 -10.06 -16.03
CA GLN A 312 3.55 -10.00 -14.84
C GLN A 312 2.68 -11.23 -14.63
N LYS A 313 2.30 -11.96 -15.67
CA LYS A 313 1.50 -13.20 -15.57
C LYS A 313 2.14 -14.30 -14.71
N TYR A 314 3.45 -14.25 -14.49
CA TYR A 314 4.19 -15.16 -13.60
C TYR A 314 4.34 -14.66 -12.18
N THR A 315 3.86 -13.46 -11.88
CA THR A 315 3.86 -12.84 -10.55
C THR A 315 2.44 -12.86 -9.97
N ALA A 316 2.29 -13.31 -8.72
CA ALA A 316 1.00 -13.19 -8.04
C ALA A 316 0.72 -11.72 -7.70
N LEU A 317 -0.18 -11.07 -8.44
CA LEU A 317 -0.60 -9.69 -8.22
C LEU A 317 -1.88 -9.70 -7.38
N THR A 318 -1.75 -9.29 -6.12
CA THR A 318 -2.83 -9.35 -5.12
C THR A 318 -3.18 -7.96 -4.59
N LYS A 319 -4.43 -7.80 -4.18
CA LYS A 319 -4.95 -6.66 -3.44
C LYS A 319 -5.60 -7.17 -2.17
N GLU A 320 -5.19 -6.63 -1.02
CA GLU A 320 -5.68 -7.15 0.27
C GLU A 320 -5.46 -8.67 0.44
N LEU A 321 -4.38 -9.22 -0.16
CA LEU A 321 -4.04 -10.64 -0.29
C LEU A 321 -5.02 -11.49 -1.12
N PHE A 322 -6.00 -10.89 -1.77
CA PHE A 322 -6.84 -11.58 -2.75
C PHE A 322 -6.22 -11.53 -4.14
N PRO A 323 -6.35 -12.57 -4.97
CA PRO A 323 -5.96 -12.53 -6.37
C PRO A 323 -6.67 -11.39 -7.10
N GLU A 324 -5.93 -10.48 -7.74
CA GLU A 324 -6.51 -9.29 -8.34
C GLU A 324 -6.30 -9.21 -9.86
N ILE A 325 -5.05 -9.28 -10.32
CA ILE A 325 -4.72 -9.14 -11.74
C ILE A 325 -4.41 -10.51 -12.30
N ARG A 326 -5.46 -11.19 -12.79
CA ARG A 326 -5.43 -12.51 -13.43
C ARG A 326 -6.65 -12.68 -14.35
N GLY A 327 -6.63 -13.67 -15.23
CA GLY A 327 -7.72 -13.92 -16.19
C GLY A 327 -7.96 -12.69 -17.06
N LEU A 328 -9.20 -12.25 -17.18
CA LEU A 328 -9.58 -11.08 -18.00
C LEU A 328 -8.94 -9.76 -17.53
N ALA A 329 -8.56 -9.65 -16.26
CA ALA A 329 -7.87 -8.47 -15.76
C ALA A 329 -6.39 -8.37 -16.18
N SER A 330 -5.82 -9.37 -16.85
CA SER A 330 -4.39 -9.44 -17.14
C SER A 330 -3.86 -8.28 -17.98
N ALA A 331 -4.63 -7.80 -18.98
CA ALA A 331 -4.19 -6.73 -19.86
C ALA A 331 -4.26 -5.34 -19.22
N TYR A 332 -5.37 -5.03 -18.54
CA TYR A 332 -5.66 -3.66 -18.08
C TYR A 332 -5.70 -3.50 -16.57
N GLY A 333 -5.55 -4.59 -15.79
CA GLY A 333 -5.73 -4.62 -14.34
C GLY A 333 -4.81 -3.69 -13.55
N LEU A 334 -3.65 -3.32 -14.08
CA LEU A 334 -2.75 -2.34 -13.46
C LEU A 334 -3.40 -0.95 -13.34
N ASN A 335 -4.31 -0.61 -14.25
CA ASN A 335 -5.04 0.66 -14.22
C ASN A 335 -6.27 0.63 -13.31
N PHE A 336 -6.70 -0.54 -12.82
CA PHE A 336 -7.87 -0.68 -11.96
C PHE A 336 -7.61 -0.24 -10.51
N ILE A 337 -6.35 -0.07 -10.13
CA ILE A 337 -5.93 0.28 -8.78
C ILE A 337 -5.40 1.72 -8.78
N PRO A 338 -6.19 2.71 -8.33
CA PRO A 338 -5.73 4.09 -8.23
C PRO A 338 -4.57 4.22 -7.24
N GLY A 339 -3.49 4.89 -7.64
CA GLY A 339 -2.29 5.03 -6.83
C GLY A 339 -2.54 5.74 -5.50
N ARG A 340 -3.47 6.70 -5.47
CA ARG A 340 -3.86 7.45 -4.27
C ARG A 340 -4.64 6.64 -3.23
N TRP A 341 -5.14 5.45 -3.59
CA TRP A 341 -5.81 4.55 -2.66
C TRP A 341 -4.84 3.64 -1.92
N ILE A 342 -3.60 3.54 -2.41
CA ILE A 342 -2.59 2.60 -1.91
C ILE A 342 -1.95 3.16 -0.63
N SER A 343 -2.09 2.46 0.49
CA SER A 343 -1.39 2.75 1.74
C SER A 343 0.02 2.17 1.77
N GLY A 344 0.28 1.12 0.98
CA GLY A 344 1.56 0.47 0.84
C GLY A 344 1.51 -0.73 -0.09
N ILE A 345 2.69 -1.11 -0.59
CA ILE A 345 2.88 -2.30 -1.44
C ILE A 345 3.93 -3.20 -0.78
N GLN A 346 3.61 -4.48 -0.66
CA GLN A 346 4.56 -5.50 -0.27
C GLN A 346 4.97 -6.30 -1.51
N LEU A 347 6.25 -6.35 -1.79
CA LEU A 347 6.83 -7.06 -2.93
C LEU A 347 7.82 -8.11 -2.44
N THR A 348 7.55 -9.38 -2.74
CA THR A 348 8.44 -10.50 -2.43
C THR A 348 8.95 -11.12 -3.72
N LYS A 349 10.28 -11.20 -3.88
CA LYS A 349 10.93 -11.86 -5.03
C LYS A 349 11.15 -13.35 -4.75
N GLY A 350 10.99 -14.18 -5.78
CA GLY A 350 11.22 -15.62 -5.70
C GLY A 350 10.11 -16.39 -4.97
N GLY A 351 10.48 -17.41 -4.20
CA GLY A 351 9.53 -18.22 -3.45
C GLY A 351 8.73 -17.38 -2.44
N SER A 352 7.43 -17.15 -2.70
CA SER A 352 6.51 -16.56 -1.73
C SER A 352 5.93 -17.64 -0.80
N THR A 353 5.02 -17.30 0.12
CA THR A 353 4.30 -18.25 0.97
C THR A 353 3.43 -19.22 0.14
N VAL A 354 3.14 -20.40 0.66
CA VAL A 354 2.18 -21.34 0.07
C VAL A 354 0.73 -21.01 0.43
N THR A 355 0.50 -20.08 1.38
CA THR A 355 -0.83 -19.73 1.88
C THR A 355 -1.64 -18.88 0.90
N ASN A 356 -0.97 -18.09 0.02
CA ASN A 356 -1.60 -17.08 -0.84
C ASN A 356 -1.86 -17.57 -2.28
N GLY A 357 -2.00 -18.88 -2.49
CA GLY A 357 -2.29 -19.47 -3.79
C GLY A 357 -1.05 -20.03 -4.49
N TYR A 358 -1.29 -20.55 -5.70
CA TYR A 358 -0.33 -21.35 -6.46
C TYR A 358 0.33 -20.62 -7.64
N GLU A 359 -0.24 -19.50 -8.11
CA GLU A 359 0.18 -18.80 -9.34
C GLU A 359 1.44 -17.94 -9.18
N SER A 360 2.16 -18.06 -8.06
CA SER A 360 3.39 -17.32 -7.80
C SER A 360 4.63 -18.10 -8.26
N ILE A 361 5.16 -17.77 -9.43
CA ILE A 361 6.41 -18.31 -9.98
C ILE A 361 7.58 -17.37 -9.66
N THR A 362 7.48 -16.07 -10.01
CA THR A 362 8.54 -15.07 -9.79
C THR A 362 8.45 -14.37 -8.45
N GLY A 363 7.32 -14.49 -7.78
CA GLY A 363 7.05 -13.85 -6.49
C GLY A 363 5.65 -13.28 -6.38
N GLN A 364 5.48 -12.33 -5.44
CA GLN A 364 4.19 -11.74 -5.15
C GLN A 364 4.32 -10.22 -4.97
N ILE A 365 3.33 -9.49 -5.47
CA ILE A 365 3.11 -8.07 -5.21
C ILE A 365 1.74 -7.94 -4.58
N ASN A 366 1.66 -7.46 -3.34
CA ASN A 366 0.41 -7.21 -2.64
C ASN A 366 0.22 -5.71 -2.41
N THR A 367 -0.94 -5.18 -2.77
CA THR A 367 -1.34 -3.79 -2.52
C THR A 367 -2.35 -3.74 -1.38
N GLU A 368 -2.15 -2.79 -0.47
CA GLU A 368 -3.07 -2.51 0.64
C GLU A 368 -3.73 -1.15 0.42
N PHE A 369 -5.03 -1.07 0.63
CA PHE A 369 -5.78 0.19 0.54
C PHE A 369 -5.68 1.02 1.82
N LEU A 370 -6.01 2.30 1.71
CA LEU A 370 -6.11 3.21 2.84
C LEU A 370 -7.19 2.74 3.81
N LYS A 371 -6.81 2.64 5.11
CA LYS A 371 -7.68 2.26 6.22
C LYS A 371 -7.52 3.24 7.35
N TYR A 372 -8.50 3.34 8.23
CA TYR A 372 -8.42 4.12 9.44
C TYR A 372 -7.19 3.75 10.30
N LYS A 373 -6.43 4.74 10.77
CA LYS A 373 -5.19 4.56 11.54
C LYS A 373 -5.17 5.50 12.75
N ASN A 374 -6.12 5.36 13.68
CA ASN A 374 -6.23 6.13 14.92
C ASN A 374 -6.66 7.61 14.77
N GLU A 375 -6.73 8.17 13.58
CA GLU A 375 -7.21 9.53 13.32
C GLU A 375 -8.13 9.50 12.11
N ASN A 376 -9.20 10.32 12.14
CA ASN A 376 -10.03 10.55 10.97
C ASN A 376 -9.22 11.36 9.96
N GLU A 377 -9.17 10.89 8.74
CA GLU A 377 -8.48 11.58 7.64
C GLU A 377 -9.38 11.60 6.42
N SER A 378 -9.61 12.78 5.87
CA SER A 378 -10.24 12.94 4.56
C SER A 378 -9.29 13.69 3.65
N SER A 379 -9.22 13.30 2.38
CA SER A 379 -8.36 13.97 1.42
C SER A 379 -9.00 14.07 0.04
N ILE A 380 -8.62 15.13 -0.67
CA ILE A 380 -8.94 15.36 -2.08
C ILE A 380 -7.61 15.53 -2.80
N ASN A 381 -7.43 14.79 -3.88
CA ASN A 381 -6.32 14.99 -4.82
C ASN A 381 -6.89 15.34 -6.18
N LEU A 382 -6.34 16.37 -6.81
CA LEU A 382 -6.63 16.76 -8.19
C LEU A 382 -5.32 16.73 -8.98
N PHE A 383 -5.38 16.25 -10.21
CA PHE A 383 -4.25 16.12 -11.12
C PHE A 383 -4.66 16.50 -12.54
N ALA A 384 -3.72 17.12 -13.27
CA ALA A 384 -3.86 17.38 -14.71
C ALA A 384 -2.49 17.34 -15.39
N ASP A 385 -2.44 16.92 -16.67
CA ASP A 385 -1.24 16.93 -17.49
C ASP A 385 -1.45 17.69 -18.82
N LEU A 386 -0.38 17.89 -19.58
CA LEU A 386 -0.40 18.59 -20.86
C LEU A 386 -1.21 17.86 -21.95
N ASN A 387 -1.42 16.55 -21.81
CA ASN A 387 -2.21 15.73 -22.73
C ASN A 387 -3.72 15.77 -22.40
N LEU A 388 -4.14 16.70 -21.54
CA LEU A 388 -5.52 16.86 -21.06
C LEU A 388 -6.05 15.59 -20.35
N ARG A 389 -5.18 14.83 -19.69
CA ARG A 389 -5.58 13.84 -18.70
C ARG A 389 -5.84 14.57 -17.40
N THR A 390 -6.99 14.34 -16.81
CA THR A 390 -7.40 14.90 -15.53
C THR A 390 -7.84 13.80 -14.59
N GLU A 391 -7.55 13.95 -13.30
CA GLU A 391 -7.95 12.99 -12.27
C GLU A 391 -8.44 13.69 -11.01
N ALA A 392 -9.41 13.07 -10.36
CA ALA A 392 -9.90 13.45 -9.05
C ALA A 392 -9.95 12.20 -8.14
N ASN A 393 -9.36 12.30 -6.96
CA ASN A 393 -9.42 11.28 -5.93
C ASN A 393 -10.01 11.88 -4.65
N ILE A 394 -10.97 11.19 -4.05
CA ILE A 394 -11.53 11.54 -2.75
C ILE A 394 -11.37 10.33 -1.85
N THR A 395 -10.74 10.51 -0.70
CA THR A 395 -10.59 9.44 0.29
C THR A 395 -11.04 9.93 1.65
N SER A 396 -11.73 9.08 2.39
CA SER A 396 -12.14 9.36 3.76
C SER A 396 -12.02 8.11 4.60
N THR A 397 -11.26 8.17 5.69
CA THR A 397 -11.13 7.09 6.68
C THR A 397 -11.60 7.60 8.03
N GLN A 398 -12.59 6.92 8.62
CA GLN A 398 -13.28 7.43 9.81
C GLN A 398 -13.51 6.31 10.83
N LYS A 399 -13.42 6.68 12.11
CA LYS A 399 -13.89 5.87 13.22
C LYS A 399 -15.40 6.07 13.37
N LEU A 400 -16.17 5.00 13.32
CA LEU A 400 -17.61 5.00 13.54
C LEU A 400 -17.98 4.75 15.02
N SER A 401 -17.22 3.87 15.67
CA SER A 401 -17.32 3.57 17.09
C SER A 401 -16.00 3.00 17.61
N GLU A 402 -15.93 2.58 18.89
CA GLU A 402 -14.70 1.98 19.45
C GLU A 402 -14.22 0.74 18.65
N LYS A 403 -15.12 -0.03 18.06
CA LYS A 403 -14.83 -1.28 17.37
C LYS A 403 -15.03 -1.20 15.84
N TRP A 404 -15.70 -0.16 15.33
CA TRP A 404 -16.00 -0.03 13.92
C TRP A 404 -15.31 1.17 13.29
N ASN A 405 -14.72 0.97 12.13
CA ASN A 405 -14.19 2.03 11.29
C ASN A 405 -14.50 1.78 9.82
N GLN A 406 -14.50 2.85 9.02
CA GLN A 406 -14.81 2.79 7.59
C GLN A 406 -13.79 3.53 6.76
N SER A 407 -13.72 3.17 5.47
CA SER A 407 -13.01 3.94 4.44
C SER A 407 -13.88 4.06 3.19
N ILE A 408 -13.98 5.27 2.66
CA ILE A 408 -14.65 5.58 1.39
C ILE A 408 -13.58 6.08 0.45
N LEU A 409 -13.43 5.44 -0.71
CA LEU A 409 -12.42 5.75 -1.71
C LEU A 409 -13.12 5.93 -3.05
N LEU A 410 -13.00 7.14 -3.64
CA LEU A 410 -13.58 7.48 -4.94
C LEU A 410 -12.46 7.97 -5.87
N HIS A 411 -12.48 7.54 -7.12
CA HIS A 411 -11.55 7.96 -8.15
C HIS A 411 -12.29 8.12 -9.46
N GLY A 412 -11.99 9.22 -10.14
CA GLY A 412 -12.42 9.45 -11.51
C GLY A 412 -11.27 10.02 -12.32
N ASN A 413 -11.08 9.52 -13.53
CA ASN A 413 -10.17 10.14 -14.48
C ASN A 413 -10.82 10.30 -15.86
N GLY A 414 -10.28 11.22 -16.65
CA GLY A 414 -10.64 11.40 -18.04
C GLY A 414 -9.46 11.86 -18.87
N THR A 415 -9.32 11.33 -20.08
CA THR A 415 -8.35 11.75 -21.08
C THR A 415 -9.08 12.30 -22.28
N PHE A 416 -8.90 13.59 -22.59
CA PHE A 416 -9.65 14.33 -23.60
C PHE A 416 -8.80 14.79 -24.78
N GLY A 417 -7.47 14.73 -24.65
CA GLY A 417 -6.52 15.14 -25.69
C GLY A 417 -6.46 14.19 -26.87
N GLU A 418 -6.10 14.71 -28.03
CA GLU A 418 -5.85 13.96 -29.27
C GLU A 418 -4.38 14.16 -29.69
N ALA A 419 -3.45 13.69 -28.84
CA ALA A 419 -2.03 13.76 -29.09
C ALA A 419 -1.61 12.74 -30.16
N ASP A 420 -0.81 13.21 -31.13
CA ASP A 420 -0.19 12.43 -32.18
C ASP A 420 1.14 13.15 -32.48
N TYR A 421 2.17 12.83 -31.70
CA TYR A 421 3.44 13.54 -31.70
C TYR A 421 4.42 13.07 -32.78
N ASN A 422 4.15 11.90 -33.36
CA ASN A 422 4.95 11.30 -34.41
C ASN A 422 4.34 11.42 -35.80
N ASP A 423 3.17 12.09 -35.92
CA ASP A 423 2.42 12.32 -37.17
C ASP A 423 2.08 11.03 -37.96
N ASP A 424 1.83 9.92 -37.24
CA ASP A 424 1.44 8.64 -37.85
C ASP A 424 -0.06 8.50 -38.04
N GLY A 425 -0.85 9.48 -37.58
CA GLY A 425 -2.30 9.55 -37.66
C GLY A 425 -3.03 8.82 -36.56
N PHE A 426 -2.30 8.15 -35.62
CA PHE A 426 -2.87 7.48 -34.47
C PHE A 426 -2.76 8.34 -33.21
N LEU A 427 -3.64 8.08 -32.24
CA LEU A 427 -3.55 8.66 -30.92
C LEU A 427 -2.43 7.98 -30.14
N ASP A 428 -1.44 8.75 -29.67
CA ASP A 428 -0.37 8.25 -28.79
C ASP A 428 -0.88 7.91 -27.38
N GLN A 429 -2.02 8.48 -26.99
CA GLN A 429 -2.71 8.19 -25.74
C GLN A 429 -4.20 7.97 -25.98
N PRO A 430 -4.76 6.83 -25.50
CA PRO A 430 -6.20 6.58 -25.59
C PRO A 430 -7.02 7.67 -24.88
N LYS A 431 -8.12 8.09 -25.51
CA LYS A 431 -9.17 8.88 -24.86
C LYS A 431 -10.05 7.97 -24.01
N GLY A 432 -10.71 8.50 -23.00
CA GLY A 432 -11.66 7.72 -22.22
C GLY A 432 -11.94 8.27 -20.85
N ASN A 433 -12.70 7.50 -20.10
CA ASN A 433 -13.09 7.83 -18.74
C ASN A 433 -13.02 6.58 -17.87
N GLN A 434 -12.60 6.76 -16.61
CA GLN A 434 -12.64 5.70 -15.62
C GLN A 434 -13.30 6.21 -14.35
N LEU A 435 -14.13 5.38 -13.74
CA LEU A 435 -14.74 5.60 -12.45
C LEU A 435 -14.50 4.39 -11.56
N ASN A 436 -13.90 4.62 -10.39
CA ASN A 436 -13.71 3.62 -9.35
C ASN A 436 -14.37 4.09 -8.07
N ALA A 437 -14.98 3.17 -7.34
CA ALA A 437 -15.51 3.40 -6.00
C ALA A 437 -15.19 2.20 -5.11
N ALA A 438 -14.74 2.45 -3.90
CA ALA A 438 -14.55 1.41 -2.89
C ALA A 438 -15.09 1.85 -1.53
N TYR A 439 -15.76 0.94 -0.86
CA TYR A 439 -16.19 1.08 0.52
C TYR A 439 -15.61 -0.08 1.35
N LEU A 440 -14.92 0.27 2.43
CA LEU A 440 -14.32 -0.68 3.36
C LEU A 440 -14.95 -0.47 4.73
N LEU A 441 -15.38 -1.55 5.38
CA LEU A 441 -15.93 -1.56 6.73
C LEU A 441 -15.14 -2.55 7.57
N ASN A 442 -14.56 -2.08 8.67
CA ASN A 442 -13.74 -2.90 9.54
C ASN A 442 -14.34 -2.95 10.94
N PHE A 443 -14.43 -4.16 11.46
CA PHE A 443 -14.73 -4.45 12.86
C PHE A 443 -13.46 -4.98 13.52
N ASP A 444 -13.01 -4.36 14.60
CA ASP A 444 -11.80 -4.72 15.34
C ASP A 444 -12.11 -4.84 16.82
N ASP A 445 -12.18 -6.08 17.30
CA ASP A 445 -12.35 -6.44 18.70
C ASP A 445 -11.38 -7.55 19.11
N LEU A 446 -10.23 -7.59 18.46
CA LEU A 446 -9.23 -8.64 18.64
C LEU A 446 -8.69 -8.71 20.06
N ASN A 447 -8.59 -7.57 20.76
CA ASN A 447 -8.05 -7.50 22.13
C ASN A 447 -9.05 -8.02 23.19
N GLU A 448 -10.36 -7.81 22.99
CA GLU A 448 -11.39 -8.18 23.97
C GLU A 448 -12.04 -9.53 23.66
N SER A 449 -12.66 -9.66 22.48
CA SER A 449 -13.34 -10.89 22.07
C SER A 449 -12.43 -11.88 21.34
N GLY A 450 -11.33 -11.43 20.78
CA GLY A 450 -10.47 -12.18 19.86
C GLY A 450 -10.97 -12.13 18.41
N PHE A 451 -12.05 -11.41 18.10
CA PHE A 451 -12.72 -11.40 16.80
C PHE A 451 -12.43 -10.11 16.02
N GLY A 452 -12.12 -10.24 14.73
CA GLY A 452 -11.99 -9.13 13.82
C GLY A 452 -12.54 -9.47 12.44
N SER A 453 -13.12 -8.50 11.75
CA SER A 453 -13.67 -8.70 10.41
C SER A 453 -13.53 -7.45 9.54
N HIS A 454 -13.10 -7.64 8.30
CA HIS A 454 -12.94 -6.60 7.31
C HIS A 454 -13.78 -6.94 6.09
N PHE A 455 -14.62 -6.01 5.66
CA PHE A 455 -15.49 -6.13 4.49
C PHE A 455 -15.09 -5.07 3.47
N GLY A 456 -15.19 -5.40 2.20
CA GLY A 456 -15.01 -4.44 1.12
C GLY A 456 -15.90 -4.71 -0.07
N ILE A 457 -16.36 -3.62 -0.68
CA ILE A 457 -16.99 -3.61 -1.99
C ILE A 457 -16.24 -2.64 -2.89
N ASN A 458 -15.94 -3.08 -4.13
CA ASN A 458 -15.27 -2.25 -5.13
C ASN A 458 -16.07 -2.29 -6.41
N PHE A 459 -16.18 -1.14 -7.05
CA PHE A 459 -16.80 -0.96 -8.36
C PHE A 459 -15.81 -0.27 -9.31
N LEU A 460 -15.79 -0.70 -10.57
CA LEU A 460 -15.01 -0.11 -11.65
C LEU A 460 -15.86 -0.04 -12.92
N LYS A 461 -15.82 1.11 -13.58
CA LYS A 461 -16.21 1.28 -14.99
C LYS A 461 -15.06 2.00 -15.71
N ASP A 462 -14.58 1.41 -16.81
CA ASP A 462 -13.45 1.93 -17.60
C ASP A 462 -13.82 1.90 -19.08
N GLU A 463 -13.80 3.05 -19.76
CA GLU A 463 -14.11 3.21 -21.16
C GLU A 463 -12.93 3.84 -21.87
N ARG A 464 -12.43 3.20 -22.93
CA ARG A 464 -11.29 3.68 -23.72
C ARG A 464 -11.60 3.67 -25.20
N ILE A 465 -11.09 4.69 -25.87
CA ILE A 465 -11.15 4.85 -27.33
C ILE A 465 -9.73 5.17 -27.80
N ALA A 466 -9.23 4.39 -28.75
CA ALA A 466 -7.92 4.56 -29.35
C ALA A 466 -8.00 4.34 -30.85
N GLY A 467 -6.88 4.42 -31.56
CA GLY A 467 -6.79 4.27 -32.99
C GLY A 467 -6.54 5.60 -33.71
N GLN A 468 -6.97 5.75 -34.94
CA GLN A 468 -6.69 6.94 -35.73
C GLN A 468 -7.47 8.17 -35.24
N LYS A 469 -6.89 9.36 -35.38
CA LYS A 469 -7.52 10.64 -35.05
C LYS A 469 -8.80 10.80 -35.81
N GLY A 470 -9.86 11.28 -35.16
CA GLY A 470 -11.17 11.46 -35.76
C GLY A 470 -12.03 10.19 -35.80
N PHE A 471 -11.55 9.03 -35.32
CA PHE A 471 -12.39 7.84 -35.19
C PHE A 471 -13.61 8.12 -34.31
N ASP A 472 -14.82 7.77 -34.78
CA ASP A 472 -16.08 7.93 -34.03
C ASP A 472 -16.61 6.55 -33.55
N LYS A 473 -16.48 6.28 -32.23
CA LYS A 473 -17.02 5.05 -31.62
C LYS A 473 -18.54 4.85 -31.81
N LYS A 474 -19.29 5.91 -32.11
CA LYS A 474 -20.74 5.80 -32.33
C LYS A 474 -21.10 5.17 -33.68
N LEU A 475 -20.17 5.20 -34.62
CA LEU A 475 -20.31 4.55 -35.90
C LEU A 475 -19.67 3.16 -35.86
N PRO A 476 -20.28 2.12 -36.45
CA PRO A 476 -19.64 0.84 -36.58
C PRO A 476 -18.39 0.94 -37.46
N GLN A 477 -17.36 0.10 -37.19
CA GLN A 477 -16.12 0.09 -37.97
C GLN A 477 -16.36 -0.05 -39.48
N SER A 478 -17.39 -0.79 -39.87
CA SER A 478 -17.79 -0.98 -41.28
C SER A 478 -18.34 0.29 -41.98
N ALA A 479 -18.72 1.30 -41.21
CA ALA A 479 -19.28 2.58 -41.74
C ALA A 479 -18.22 3.70 -41.81
N GLN A 480 -16.96 3.43 -41.48
CA GLN A 480 -15.88 4.41 -41.50
C GLN A 480 -14.54 3.77 -41.92
N SER A 481 -13.71 4.59 -42.60
CA SER A 481 -12.39 4.14 -43.08
C SER A 481 -11.29 4.21 -42.04
N LEU A 482 -11.53 4.94 -40.93
CA LEU A 482 -10.56 5.11 -39.86
C LEU A 482 -10.52 3.86 -38.95
N TYR A 483 -9.33 3.42 -38.61
CA TYR A 483 -9.13 2.31 -37.67
C TYR A 483 -9.40 2.76 -36.26
N GLY A 484 -10.26 2.05 -35.57
CA GLY A 484 -10.63 2.34 -34.20
C GLY A 484 -10.41 1.16 -33.25
N VAL A 485 -10.17 1.49 -31.98
CA VAL A 485 -10.15 0.56 -30.86
C VAL A 485 -11.11 1.07 -29.81
N GLY A 486 -12.01 0.21 -29.35
CA GLY A 486 -12.90 0.47 -28.22
C GLY A 486 -12.71 -0.61 -27.17
N ILE A 487 -12.62 -0.21 -25.88
CA ILE A 487 -12.49 -1.11 -24.75
C ILE A 487 -13.41 -0.61 -23.65
N ASP A 488 -14.40 -1.41 -23.29
CA ASP A 488 -15.35 -1.13 -22.22
C ASP A 488 -15.26 -2.22 -21.17
N ILE A 489 -14.93 -1.85 -19.95
CA ILE A 489 -14.75 -2.77 -18.84
C ILE A 489 -15.69 -2.38 -17.70
N SER A 490 -16.36 -3.37 -17.13
CA SER A 490 -17.09 -3.24 -15.86
C SER A 490 -16.65 -4.35 -14.90
N ARG A 491 -16.45 -3.98 -13.64
CA ARG A 491 -16.02 -4.91 -12.61
C ARG A 491 -16.63 -4.56 -11.26
N ILE A 492 -17.14 -5.59 -10.58
CA ILE A 492 -17.59 -5.49 -9.20
C ILE A 492 -16.92 -6.58 -8.38
N GLN A 493 -16.50 -6.23 -7.17
CA GLN A 493 -15.87 -7.15 -6.23
C GLN A 493 -16.49 -6.98 -4.85
N LEU A 494 -16.79 -8.10 -4.21
CA LEU A 494 -17.21 -8.21 -2.82
C LEU A 494 -16.19 -9.10 -2.11
N TRP A 495 -15.70 -8.68 -0.94
CA TRP A 495 -14.79 -9.51 -0.18
C TRP A 495 -14.94 -9.32 1.32
N ASN A 496 -14.56 -10.34 2.07
CA ASN A 496 -14.39 -10.24 3.51
C ASN A 496 -13.19 -11.03 4.00
N LYS A 497 -12.59 -10.55 5.09
CA LYS A 497 -11.56 -11.23 5.88
C LYS A 497 -12.04 -11.27 7.32
N THR A 498 -12.27 -12.44 7.85
CA THR A 498 -12.70 -12.63 9.24
C THR A 498 -11.66 -13.45 9.97
N GLY A 499 -11.26 -13.02 11.16
CA GLY A 499 -10.26 -13.69 11.97
C GLY A 499 -10.70 -13.82 13.41
N TYR A 500 -10.24 -14.89 14.04
CA TYR A 500 -10.46 -15.15 15.45
C TYR A 500 -9.16 -15.61 16.12
N ILE A 501 -8.78 -14.94 17.20
CA ILE A 501 -7.67 -15.32 18.08
C ILE A 501 -8.26 -16.07 19.28
N PHE A 502 -7.79 -17.29 19.54
CA PHE A 502 -8.34 -18.12 20.59
C PHE A 502 -8.02 -17.56 21.97
N LYS A 503 -9.03 -17.27 22.77
CA LYS A 503 -8.88 -16.80 24.15
C LYS A 503 -8.08 -17.82 24.98
N GLY A 504 -7.08 -17.36 25.73
CA GLY A 504 -6.17 -18.20 26.50
C GLY A 504 -5.07 -18.91 25.69
N LYS A 505 -5.10 -18.81 24.36
CA LYS A 505 -4.07 -19.31 23.44
C LYS A 505 -3.77 -18.28 22.37
N PRO A 506 -3.20 -17.09 22.70
CA PRO A 506 -3.02 -15.99 21.77
C PRO A 506 -2.06 -16.30 20.60
N TYR A 507 -1.38 -17.44 20.67
CA TYR A 507 -0.55 -18.02 19.62
C TYR A 507 -1.32 -18.90 18.63
N GLN A 508 -2.63 -19.07 18.81
CA GLN A 508 -3.51 -19.79 17.89
C GLN A 508 -4.55 -18.82 17.31
N SER A 509 -4.70 -18.87 16.01
CA SER A 509 -5.73 -18.09 15.31
C SER A 509 -6.27 -18.83 14.09
N ILE A 510 -7.48 -18.46 13.70
CA ILE A 510 -8.09 -18.89 12.46
C ILE A 510 -8.50 -17.65 11.65
N GLY A 511 -8.20 -17.65 10.37
CA GLY A 511 -8.58 -16.60 9.43
C GLY A 511 -9.33 -17.19 8.26
N TRP A 512 -10.41 -16.55 7.86
CA TRP A 512 -11.21 -16.95 6.71
C TRP A 512 -11.41 -15.78 5.77
N MET A 513 -10.98 -15.94 4.53
CA MET A 513 -11.00 -14.92 3.48
C MET A 513 -11.91 -15.38 2.36
N ASN A 514 -12.81 -14.51 1.90
CA ASN A 514 -13.69 -14.80 0.77
C ASN A 514 -13.76 -13.60 -0.16
N GLN A 515 -13.76 -13.85 -1.46
CA GLN A 515 -13.92 -12.82 -2.50
C GLN A 515 -14.83 -13.37 -3.60
N PHE A 516 -15.74 -12.52 -4.06
CA PHE A 516 -16.47 -12.69 -5.30
C PHE A 516 -16.12 -11.55 -6.25
N THR A 517 -15.84 -11.87 -7.52
CA THR A 517 -15.56 -10.89 -8.57
C THR A 517 -16.39 -11.21 -9.80
N HIS A 518 -17.08 -10.21 -10.31
CA HIS A 518 -17.68 -10.23 -11.64
C HIS A 518 -16.97 -9.24 -12.53
N HIS A 519 -16.48 -9.67 -13.70
CA HIS A 519 -15.74 -8.88 -14.65
C HIS A 519 -16.31 -9.08 -16.05
N GLU A 520 -16.66 -7.99 -16.72
CA GLU A 520 -17.06 -7.98 -18.13
C GLU A 520 -16.16 -7.04 -18.91
N GLN A 521 -15.80 -7.46 -20.11
CA GLN A 521 -15.07 -6.66 -21.08
C GLN A 521 -15.71 -6.84 -22.44
N ASP A 522 -16.05 -5.71 -23.10
CA ASP A 522 -16.45 -5.64 -24.50
C ASP A 522 -15.39 -4.82 -25.23
N SER A 523 -14.79 -5.39 -26.29
CA SER A 523 -13.73 -4.69 -26.99
C SER A 523 -13.64 -5.04 -28.48
N PHE A 524 -13.18 -4.05 -29.25
CA PHE A 524 -12.85 -4.25 -30.66
C PHE A 524 -11.53 -3.55 -31.01
N PHE A 525 -10.83 -4.10 -31.98
CA PHE A 525 -9.57 -3.61 -32.53
C PHE A 525 -9.69 -3.66 -34.06
N GLY A 526 -10.16 -2.56 -34.68
CA GLY A 526 -10.63 -2.57 -36.05
C GLY A 526 -11.80 -3.56 -36.22
N PHE A 527 -11.63 -4.57 -37.07
CA PHE A 527 -12.64 -5.65 -37.26
C PHE A 527 -12.45 -6.86 -36.30
N ARG A 528 -11.47 -6.83 -35.42
CA ARG A 528 -11.23 -7.89 -34.47
C ARG A 528 -12.00 -7.64 -33.17
N ASN A 529 -13.05 -8.41 -32.92
CA ASN A 529 -13.82 -8.33 -31.69
C ASN A 529 -13.27 -9.31 -30.63
N TYR A 530 -13.24 -8.88 -29.39
CA TYR A 530 -12.95 -9.71 -28.23
C TYR A 530 -13.84 -9.28 -27.05
N ASP A 531 -14.69 -10.19 -26.60
CA ASP A 531 -15.58 -9.98 -25.47
C ASP A 531 -15.32 -11.06 -24.43
N GLY A 532 -15.36 -10.69 -23.17
CA GLY A 532 -15.09 -11.62 -22.10
C GLY A 532 -15.95 -11.38 -20.87
N LYS A 533 -16.41 -12.47 -20.23
CA LYS A 533 -17.08 -12.48 -18.94
C LYS A 533 -16.35 -13.47 -18.02
N GLN A 534 -16.04 -13.04 -16.82
CA GLN A 534 -15.43 -13.88 -15.80
C GLN A 534 -16.15 -13.69 -14.46
N ASN A 535 -16.58 -14.81 -13.85
CA ASN A 535 -17.04 -14.86 -12.47
C ASN A 535 -16.03 -15.63 -11.65
N THR A 536 -15.47 -15.01 -10.63
CA THR A 536 -14.49 -15.63 -9.73
C THR A 536 -15.05 -15.70 -8.31
N PHE A 537 -14.98 -16.85 -7.69
CA PHE A 537 -15.12 -17.01 -6.25
C PHE A 537 -13.84 -17.60 -5.67
N TYR A 538 -13.25 -16.91 -4.70
CA TYR A 538 -12.06 -17.35 -3.98
C TYR A 538 -12.38 -17.44 -2.48
N SER A 539 -12.02 -18.56 -1.86
CA SER A 539 -12.10 -18.77 -0.42
C SER A 539 -10.79 -19.35 0.10
N ASN A 540 -10.32 -18.88 1.25
CA ASN A 540 -9.09 -19.35 1.87
C ASN A 540 -9.26 -19.36 3.39
N LEU A 541 -9.18 -20.55 3.99
CA LEU A 541 -9.24 -20.79 5.42
C LEU A 541 -7.84 -21.12 5.92
N ILE A 542 -7.34 -20.35 6.87
CA ILE A 542 -5.99 -20.45 7.40
C ILE A 542 -6.06 -20.63 8.91
N PHE A 543 -5.44 -21.66 9.43
CA PHE A 543 -5.19 -21.85 10.86
C PHE A 543 -3.70 -21.65 11.13
N GLU A 544 -3.39 -20.85 12.15
CA GLU A 544 -2.02 -20.63 12.61
C GLU A 544 -1.86 -21.13 14.05
N GLY A 545 -0.72 -21.74 14.36
CA GLY A 545 -0.37 -22.23 15.69
C GLY A 545 1.13 -22.38 15.90
N ILE A 546 1.50 -22.89 17.07
CA ILE A 546 2.90 -23.18 17.42
C ILE A 546 3.07 -24.64 17.89
N PHE A 547 4.27 -25.21 17.70
CA PHE A 547 4.68 -26.46 18.32
C PHE A 547 5.61 -26.16 19.50
N GLY A 548 5.12 -26.35 20.73
CA GLY A 548 5.87 -26.13 21.95
C GLY A 548 6.10 -24.64 22.27
N ASN A 549 6.86 -23.92 21.47
CA ASN A 549 7.18 -22.51 21.68
C ASN A 549 7.07 -21.66 20.40
N THR A 550 7.23 -20.34 20.51
CA THR A 550 7.06 -19.38 19.43
C THR A 550 8.13 -19.45 18.32
N ASN A 551 9.21 -20.22 18.54
CA ASN A 551 10.21 -20.45 17.50
C ASN A 551 9.72 -21.44 16.43
N HIS A 552 8.70 -22.23 16.76
CA HIS A 552 8.13 -23.28 15.92
C HIS A 552 6.67 -22.93 15.55
N LYS A 553 6.49 -22.10 14.54
CA LYS A 553 5.15 -21.72 14.05
C LYS A 553 4.75 -22.57 12.88
N TYR A 554 3.44 -22.82 12.75
CA TYR A 554 2.91 -23.45 11.56
C TYR A 554 1.62 -22.77 11.12
N LYS A 555 1.37 -22.84 9.81
CA LYS A 555 0.11 -22.49 9.18
C LYS A 555 -0.38 -23.67 8.39
N THR A 556 -1.65 -23.94 8.47
CA THR A 556 -2.30 -24.97 7.65
C THR A 556 -3.67 -24.49 7.23
N GLY A 557 -4.18 -25.02 6.15
CA GLY A 557 -5.49 -24.60 5.71
C GLY A 557 -5.91 -25.21 4.40
N ALA A 558 -7.05 -24.73 3.94
CA ALA A 558 -7.66 -25.12 2.68
C ALA A 558 -8.09 -23.88 1.90
N SER A 559 -8.00 -23.94 0.59
CA SER A 559 -8.49 -22.90 -0.29
C SER A 559 -9.37 -23.47 -1.37
N PHE A 560 -10.21 -22.63 -1.94
CA PHE A 560 -11.06 -22.97 -3.06
C PHE A 560 -11.08 -21.80 -4.04
N LEU A 561 -10.75 -22.04 -5.29
CA LEU A 561 -10.90 -21.11 -6.39
C LEU A 561 -11.90 -21.69 -7.40
N TYR A 562 -12.88 -20.89 -7.75
CA TYR A 562 -13.83 -21.13 -8.81
C TYR A 562 -13.76 -19.98 -9.81
N ASP A 563 -13.51 -20.29 -11.07
CA ASP A 563 -13.54 -19.34 -12.18
C ASP A 563 -14.43 -19.86 -13.29
N ASP A 564 -15.38 -19.03 -13.71
CA ASP A 564 -16.21 -19.30 -14.87
C ASP A 564 -15.91 -18.26 -15.94
N PHE A 565 -15.35 -18.70 -17.06
CA PHE A 565 -14.94 -17.89 -18.21
C PHE A 565 -15.85 -18.12 -19.38
N ASN A 566 -16.24 -17.04 -20.02
CA ASN A 566 -16.89 -17.03 -21.32
C ASN A 566 -16.23 -15.97 -22.18
N GLU A 567 -15.38 -16.37 -23.13
CA GLU A 567 -14.63 -15.49 -24.02
C GLU A 567 -15.07 -15.70 -25.46
N ASN A 568 -15.35 -14.59 -26.17
CA ASN A 568 -15.60 -14.59 -27.60
C ASN A 568 -14.42 -13.90 -28.29
N TYR A 569 -13.76 -14.59 -29.20
CA TYR A 569 -12.74 -14.04 -30.06
C TYR A 569 -13.17 -14.23 -31.53
N LEU A 570 -13.41 -13.13 -32.23
CA LEU A 570 -14.05 -13.13 -33.56
C LEU A 570 -15.39 -13.89 -33.48
N ILE A 571 -15.49 -15.00 -34.21
CA ILE A 571 -16.70 -15.85 -34.26
C ILE A 571 -16.62 -17.08 -33.35
N GLN A 572 -15.48 -17.26 -32.65
CA GLN A 572 -15.26 -18.43 -31.80
C GLN A 572 -15.57 -18.11 -30.34
N ASN A 573 -16.27 -19.04 -29.68
CA ASN A 573 -16.57 -18.95 -28.25
C ASN A 573 -15.75 -19.97 -27.45
N TYR A 574 -15.08 -19.49 -26.42
CA TYR A 574 -14.28 -20.29 -25.51
C TYR A 574 -14.89 -20.23 -24.11
N LYS A 575 -15.55 -21.32 -23.70
CA LYS A 575 -16.13 -21.46 -22.36
C LYS A 575 -15.32 -22.45 -21.56
N ARG A 576 -15.04 -22.09 -20.31
CA ARG A 576 -14.44 -23.04 -19.36
C ARG A 576 -14.81 -22.66 -17.93
N THR A 577 -14.89 -23.69 -17.10
CA THR A 577 -15.04 -23.54 -15.65
C THR A 577 -13.83 -24.21 -14.99
N GLU A 578 -13.11 -23.45 -14.20
CA GLU A 578 -11.98 -23.92 -13.40
C GLU A 578 -12.40 -24.05 -11.94
N THR A 579 -12.19 -25.22 -11.35
CA THR A 579 -12.41 -25.48 -9.92
C THR A 579 -11.11 -26.02 -9.32
N VAL A 580 -10.62 -25.34 -8.30
CA VAL A 580 -9.30 -25.62 -7.74
C VAL A 580 -9.38 -25.65 -6.20
N PRO A 581 -9.89 -26.74 -5.59
CA PRO A 581 -9.67 -26.97 -4.18
C PRO A 581 -8.18 -27.22 -3.91
N GLY A 582 -7.67 -26.66 -2.82
CA GLY A 582 -6.27 -26.81 -2.43
C GLY A 582 -6.11 -26.95 -0.94
N ILE A 583 -5.08 -27.67 -0.52
CA ILE A 583 -4.65 -27.79 0.87
C ILE A 583 -3.19 -27.40 1.00
N PHE A 584 -2.82 -26.82 2.14
CA PHE A 584 -1.45 -26.40 2.37
C PHE A 584 -1.01 -26.56 3.81
N PHE A 585 0.30 -26.67 3.97
CA PHE A 585 0.98 -26.61 5.26
C PHE A 585 2.27 -25.81 5.11
N GLU A 586 2.53 -24.88 6.02
CA GLU A 586 3.75 -24.08 6.08
C GLU A 586 4.29 -24.09 7.51
N TYR A 587 5.57 -24.37 7.64
CA TYR A 587 6.26 -24.39 8.93
C TYR A 587 7.34 -23.32 8.93
N THR A 588 7.40 -22.54 10.03
CA THR A 588 8.40 -21.52 10.27
C THR A 588 9.21 -21.89 11.50
N LEU A 589 10.53 -22.05 11.32
CA LEU A 589 11.50 -22.22 12.39
C LEU A 589 12.35 -20.96 12.51
N THR A 590 12.33 -20.35 13.71
CA THR A 590 13.12 -19.15 14.01
C THR A 590 14.15 -19.49 15.06
N GLY A 591 15.43 -19.42 14.72
CA GLY A 591 16.56 -19.46 15.67
C GLY A 591 17.10 -18.06 15.92
N GLU A 592 18.16 -17.93 16.68
CA GLU A 592 18.81 -16.65 16.99
C GLU A 592 19.34 -15.95 15.74
N LYS A 593 19.97 -16.68 14.83
CA LYS A 593 20.61 -16.15 13.61
C LYS A 593 19.95 -16.62 12.31
N TYR A 594 18.90 -17.43 12.38
CA TYR A 594 18.28 -17.95 11.14
C TYR A 594 16.76 -18.02 11.25
N THR A 595 16.14 -17.94 10.10
CA THR A 595 14.71 -18.23 9.92
C THR A 595 14.55 -19.13 8.71
N LEU A 596 13.89 -20.27 8.89
CA LEU A 596 13.51 -21.19 7.84
C LEU A 596 11.99 -21.19 7.70
N VAL A 597 11.49 -20.97 6.49
CA VAL A 597 10.07 -21.16 6.15
C VAL A 597 10.00 -22.25 5.08
N ALA A 598 9.38 -23.38 5.38
CA ALA A 598 9.19 -24.48 4.47
C ALA A 598 7.70 -24.79 4.36
N GLY A 599 7.17 -24.79 3.14
CA GLY A 599 5.77 -25.03 2.88
C GLY A 599 5.54 -25.96 1.71
N ALA A 600 4.41 -26.63 1.73
CA ALA A 600 3.92 -27.47 0.65
C ALA A 600 2.43 -27.22 0.44
N ARG A 601 2.03 -27.22 -0.82
CA ARG A 601 0.65 -27.03 -1.24
C ARG A 601 0.31 -28.03 -2.33
N THR A 602 -0.89 -28.59 -2.25
CA THR A 602 -1.45 -29.44 -3.31
C THR A 602 -2.78 -28.85 -3.75
N ASP A 603 -2.90 -28.60 -5.05
CA ASP A 603 -4.09 -28.09 -5.71
C ASP A 603 -4.67 -29.14 -6.66
N PHE A 604 -5.97 -29.40 -6.55
CA PHE A 604 -6.68 -30.36 -7.37
C PHE A 604 -7.47 -29.61 -8.45
N HIS A 605 -6.77 -29.26 -9.52
CA HIS A 605 -7.36 -28.48 -10.61
C HIS A 605 -8.10 -29.40 -11.59
N ASN A 606 -9.40 -29.16 -11.81
CA ASN A 606 -10.24 -30.02 -12.65
C ASN A 606 -9.75 -30.13 -14.11
N LEU A 607 -9.10 -29.10 -14.66
CA LEU A 607 -8.58 -29.09 -16.04
C LEU A 607 -7.06 -29.36 -16.11
N ALA A 608 -6.27 -28.83 -15.16
CA ALA A 608 -4.80 -28.95 -15.16
C ALA A 608 -4.29 -30.16 -14.34
N GLY A 609 -5.18 -30.95 -13.72
CA GLY A 609 -4.83 -32.07 -12.86
C GLY A 609 -4.25 -31.67 -11.51
N THR A 610 -3.79 -32.65 -10.75
CA THR A 610 -3.21 -32.42 -9.42
C THR A 610 -1.83 -31.79 -9.53
N GLN A 611 -1.60 -30.68 -8.84
CA GLN A 611 -0.35 -29.93 -8.84
C GLN A 611 0.19 -29.82 -7.41
N PHE A 612 1.46 -30.17 -7.24
CA PHE A 612 2.19 -30.05 -5.98
C PHE A 612 3.20 -28.90 -6.07
N THR A 613 3.11 -27.93 -5.17
CA THR A 613 3.92 -26.70 -5.18
C THR A 613 4.65 -26.51 -3.85
N PRO A 614 5.83 -27.16 -3.65
CA PRO A 614 6.66 -26.92 -2.47
C PRO A 614 7.41 -25.59 -2.61
N LYS A 615 7.63 -24.93 -1.47
CA LYS A 615 8.40 -23.68 -1.36
C LYS A 615 9.26 -23.71 -0.10
N ILE A 616 10.47 -23.16 -0.18
CA ILE A 616 11.38 -23.01 0.94
C ILE A 616 12.06 -21.64 0.87
N ASN A 617 12.14 -20.97 2.00
CA ASN A 617 12.88 -19.73 2.19
C ASN A 617 13.76 -19.87 3.44
N PHE A 618 15.02 -19.54 3.31
CA PHE A 618 15.98 -19.59 4.40
C PHE A 618 16.70 -18.24 4.50
N LYS A 619 16.70 -17.67 5.70
CA LYS A 619 17.46 -16.46 6.04
C LYS A 619 18.50 -16.79 7.09
N TYR A 620 19.71 -16.27 6.92
CA TYR A 620 20.77 -16.35 7.91
C TYR A 620 21.39 -14.98 8.18
N ASP A 621 21.37 -14.57 9.44
CA ASP A 621 21.95 -13.32 9.93
C ASP A 621 23.39 -13.60 10.40
N PHE A 622 24.41 -13.44 9.51
CA PHE A 622 25.82 -13.54 9.91
C PHE A 622 26.11 -12.51 11.00
N THR A 623 25.61 -11.32 10.81
CA THR A 623 25.56 -10.22 11.78
C THR A 623 24.22 -9.48 11.60
N PRO A 624 23.81 -8.59 12.52
CA PRO A 624 22.63 -7.74 12.33
C PRO A 624 22.67 -6.86 11.06
N LYS A 625 23.89 -6.75 10.46
CA LYS A 625 24.15 -5.92 9.25
C LYS A 625 24.39 -6.76 7.98
N THR A 626 24.66 -8.06 8.11
CA THR A 626 24.98 -8.96 6.99
C THR A 626 23.99 -10.10 6.95
N ILE A 627 23.09 -10.13 5.95
CA ILE A 627 21.98 -11.06 5.87
C ILE A 627 22.05 -11.81 4.54
N LEU A 628 22.05 -13.14 4.61
CA LEU A 628 21.93 -14.04 3.46
C LEU A 628 20.49 -14.57 3.40
N ARG A 629 19.92 -14.62 2.18
CA ARG A 629 18.64 -15.28 1.94
C ARG A 629 18.77 -16.26 0.78
N LEU A 630 18.16 -17.42 0.96
CA LEU A 630 18.04 -18.46 -0.07
C LEU A 630 16.55 -18.76 -0.27
N SER A 631 16.15 -19.00 -1.51
CA SER A 631 14.78 -19.40 -1.81
C SER A 631 14.75 -20.45 -2.91
N ALA A 632 13.80 -21.39 -2.84
CA ALA A 632 13.47 -22.30 -3.91
C ALA A 632 11.97 -22.58 -3.86
N GLY A 633 11.33 -22.68 -5.03
CA GLY A 633 9.89 -22.95 -5.07
C GLY A 633 9.43 -23.37 -6.45
N ARG A 634 8.43 -24.24 -6.48
CA ARG A 634 7.68 -24.60 -7.68
C ARG A 634 6.37 -23.83 -7.72
N GLY A 635 6.01 -23.33 -8.89
CA GLY A 635 4.71 -22.72 -9.16
C GLY A 635 4.11 -23.27 -10.44
N PHE A 636 2.79 -23.15 -10.58
CA PHE A 636 2.09 -23.44 -11.82
C PHE A 636 1.00 -22.42 -12.09
N ARG A 637 0.54 -22.35 -13.33
CA ARG A 637 -0.60 -21.53 -13.75
C ARG A 637 -1.23 -22.08 -15.04
N THR A 638 -2.45 -21.66 -15.31
CA THR A 638 -3.14 -21.87 -16.59
C THR A 638 -3.01 -20.63 -17.45
N ALA A 639 -2.70 -20.76 -18.73
CA ALA A 639 -2.57 -19.64 -19.64
C ALA A 639 -3.95 -19.10 -20.08
N ASN A 640 -4.12 -17.78 -20.09
CA ASN A 640 -5.29 -17.07 -20.63
C ASN A 640 -4.87 -16.33 -21.91
N ILE A 641 -4.67 -17.10 -23.00
CA ILE A 641 -3.95 -16.64 -24.19
C ILE A 641 -4.51 -15.38 -24.81
N PHE A 642 -5.83 -15.18 -24.82
CA PHE A 642 -6.44 -13.95 -25.36
C PHE A 642 -6.29 -12.79 -24.38
N ALA A 643 -6.73 -12.98 -23.13
CA ALA A 643 -6.70 -11.93 -22.13
C ALA A 643 -5.29 -11.40 -21.82
N GLU A 644 -4.26 -12.28 -21.86
CA GLU A 644 -2.87 -11.96 -21.56
C GLU A 644 -2.11 -11.34 -22.74
N ASN A 645 -2.66 -11.40 -23.96
CA ASN A 645 -1.97 -10.99 -25.18
C ASN A 645 -2.74 -9.93 -26.00
N GLN A 646 -3.66 -9.19 -25.38
CA GLN A 646 -4.42 -8.13 -26.04
C GLN A 646 -3.54 -7.01 -26.60
N GLN A 647 -2.30 -6.85 -26.10
CA GLN A 647 -1.32 -5.92 -26.67
C GLN A 647 -0.99 -6.21 -28.15
N TYR A 648 -1.28 -7.42 -28.65
CA TYR A 648 -1.06 -7.77 -30.05
C TYR A 648 -2.38 -7.72 -30.89
N PHE A 649 -3.51 -7.34 -30.30
CA PHE A 649 -4.79 -7.31 -31.03
C PHE A 649 -4.88 -6.10 -31.98
N ALA A 650 -4.23 -4.98 -31.67
CA ALA A 650 -4.05 -3.87 -32.59
C ALA A 650 -2.96 -4.20 -33.63
N SER A 651 -3.15 -5.29 -34.37
CA SER A 651 -2.31 -5.76 -35.45
C SER A 651 -3.12 -6.65 -36.38
N ASN A 652 -2.63 -6.94 -37.58
CA ASN A 652 -3.26 -7.92 -38.49
C ASN A 652 -2.65 -9.33 -38.40
N ARG A 653 -1.86 -9.62 -37.33
CA ARG A 653 -1.38 -10.97 -37.07
C ARG A 653 -2.51 -11.94 -36.82
N GLN A 654 -2.50 -13.08 -37.48
CA GLN A 654 -3.45 -14.16 -37.26
C GLN A 654 -3.04 -14.97 -36.03
N ILE A 655 -3.97 -15.20 -35.11
CA ILE A 655 -3.74 -16.06 -33.94
C ILE A 655 -3.94 -17.50 -34.33
N GLU A 656 -2.94 -18.33 -34.04
CA GLU A 656 -2.95 -19.77 -34.30
C GLU A 656 -2.51 -20.52 -33.02
N ILE A 657 -3.32 -21.49 -32.60
CA ILE A 657 -3.06 -22.32 -31.43
C ILE A 657 -2.61 -23.68 -31.90
N LEU A 658 -1.35 -24.02 -31.63
CA LEU A 658 -0.80 -25.35 -31.92
C LEU A 658 -0.97 -26.21 -30.67
N GLY A 659 -2.14 -26.85 -30.56
CA GLY A 659 -2.55 -27.61 -29.40
C GLY A 659 -1.75 -28.92 -29.23
N ASN A 660 -1.72 -29.46 -28.01
CA ASN A 660 -1.07 -30.70 -27.67
C ASN A 660 -1.89 -31.56 -26.68
N GLY A 661 -3.21 -31.45 -26.71
CA GLY A 661 -4.14 -32.26 -25.92
C GLY A 661 -4.39 -31.75 -24.53
N GLY A 662 -4.06 -30.49 -24.22
CA GLY A 662 -4.45 -29.80 -22.97
C GLY A 662 -5.93 -29.44 -22.97
N LYS A 663 -6.53 -29.24 -21.76
CA LYS A 663 -7.97 -28.97 -21.63
C LYS A 663 -8.31 -27.47 -21.71
N ILE A 664 -7.32 -26.58 -21.71
CA ILE A 664 -7.49 -25.13 -21.77
C ILE A 664 -6.85 -24.64 -23.07
N TYR A 665 -7.64 -24.20 -24.03
CA TYR A 665 -7.22 -23.87 -25.40
C TYR A 665 -6.37 -24.96 -26.08
N ASP A 666 -6.62 -26.24 -25.75
CA ASP A 666 -5.82 -27.40 -26.18
C ASP A 666 -4.35 -27.33 -25.69
N LEU A 667 -4.03 -26.54 -24.65
CA LEU A 667 -2.68 -26.31 -24.10
C LEU A 667 -2.57 -26.86 -22.67
N LYS A 668 -1.38 -27.37 -22.30
CA LYS A 668 -1.04 -27.86 -20.96
C LYS A 668 -0.67 -26.66 -20.04
N PRO A 669 -0.82 -26.80 -18.69
CA PRO A 669 -0.49 -25.73 -17.74
C PRO A 669 1.00 -25.39 -17.78
N GLU A 670 1.32 -24.13 -17.45
CA GLU A 670 2.69 -23.66 -17.30
C GLU A 670 3.21 -24.04 -15.91
N ILE A 671 4.44 -24.55 -15.84
CA ILE A 671 5.06 -25.07 -14.60
C ILE A 671 6.52 -24.63 -14.58
N ALA A 672 6.97 -24.07 -13.46
CA ALA A 672 8.36 -23.65 -13.32
C ALA A 672 8.89 -23.83 -11.90
N TRP A 673 10.20 -24.00 -11.79
CA TRP A 673 10.96 -23.85 -10.57
C TRP A 673 11.67 -22.49 -10.57
N ASN A 674 11.65 -21.82 -9.41
CA ASN A 674 12.41 -20.60 -9.18
C ASN A 674 13.39 -20.82 -8.02
N TYR A 675 14.63 -20.39 -8.19
CA TYR A 675 15.70 -20.47 -7.21
C TYR A 675 16.29 -19.07 -7.02
N GLY A 676 16.58 -18.69 -5.78
CA GLY A 676 17.10 -17.38 -5.48
C GLY A 676 18.16 -17.37 -4.39
N ILE A 677 19.12 -16.47 -4.51
CA ILE A 677 20.09 -16.11 -3.49
C ILE A 677 20.18 -14.60 -3.41
N SER A 678 20.25 -14.06 -2.20
CA SER A 678 20.38 -12.63 -1.96
C SER A 678 21.29 -12.37 -0.77
N LEU A 679 22.20 -11.41 -0.92
CA LEU A 679 23.09 -10.93 0.13
C LEU A 679 22.80 -9.45 0.38
N GLN A 680 22.52 -9.11 1.63
CA GLN A 680 22.34 -7.74 2.10
C GLN A 680 23.48 -7.37 3.03
N GLN A 681 24.09 -6.21 2.81
CA GLN A 681 25.11 -5.64 3.67
C GLN A 681 24.75 -4.22 4.06
N GLU A 682 24.67 -3.95 5.36
CA GLU A 682 24.54 -2.59 5.90
C GLU A 682 25.89 -2.13 6.45
N PHE A 683 26.21 -0.85 6.19
CA PHE A 683 27.41 -0.19 6.72
C PHE A 683 27.16 1.31 6.88
N GLN A 684 28.07 2.00 7.48
CA GLN A 684 28.01 3.46 7.58
C GLN A 684 28.84 4.10 6.47
N LEU A 685 28.22 5.03 5.74
CA LEU A 685 28.88 5.88 4.76
C LEU A 685 28.47 7.33 5.06
N PHE A 686 29.43 8.26 5.10
CA PHE A 686 29.19 9.66 5.52
C PHE A 686 28.49 9.77 6.89
N GLN A 687 28.82 8.88 7.83
CA GLN A 687 28.20 8.75 9.17
C GLN A 687 26.69 8.43 9.12
N ARG A 688 26.20 7.88 8.01
CA ARG A 688 24.80 7.51 7.79
C ARG A 688 24.70 6.07 7.33
N LYS A 689 23.51 5.51 7.53
CA LYS A 689 23.21 4.15 7.10
C LYS A 689 23.30 4.06 5.57
N SER A 690 24.01 3.06 5.10
CA SER A 690 24.13 2.67 3.70
C SER A 690 23.82 1.17 3.60
N THR A 691 23.08 0.77 2.57
CA THR A 691 22.69 -0.62 2.36
C THR A 691 22.97 -1.03 0.92
N VAL A 692 23.71 -2.11 0.75
CA VAL A 692 23.89 -2.78 -0.54
C VAL A 692 23.16 -4.13 -0.50
N VAL A 693 22.40 -4.40 -1.54
CA VAL A 693 21.74 -5.69 -1.76
C VAL A 693 22.14 -6.21 -3.13
N ALA A 694 22.59 -7.46 -3.20
CA ALA A 694 22.80 -8.17 -4.44
C ALA A 694 21.94 -9.42 -4.44
N ASP A 695 21.18 -9.67 -5.51
CA ASP A 695 20.35 -10.85 -5.65
C ASP A 695 20.55 -11.50 -7.03
N PHE A 696 20.43 -12.82 -7.05
CA PHE A 696 20.42 -13.63 -8.26
C PHE A 696 19.25 -14.61 -8.18
N PHE A 697 18.43 -14.64 -9.21
CA PHE A 697 17.32 -15.56 -9.35
C PHE A 697 17.40 -16.30 -10.68
N ARG A 698 17.05 -17.58 -10.64
CA ARG A 698 16.90 -18.43 -11.82
C ARG A 698 15.51 -19.06 -11.84
N THR A 699 14.81 -18.93 -12.96
CA THR A 699 13.54 -19.61 -13.22
C THR A 699 13.74 -20.62 -14.37
N ASP A 700 13.46 -21.89 -14.11
CA ASP A 700 13.51 -22.97 -15.11
C ASP A 700 12.09 -23.47 -15.38
N PHE A 701 11.60 -23.36 -16.60
CA PHE A 701 10.28 -23.85 -16.99
C PHE A 701 10.35 -25.36 -17.31
N GLN A 702 9.50 -26.13 -16.64
CA GLN A 702 9.23 -27.53 -16.99
C GLN A 702 8.24 -27.61 -18.16
N ASN A 703 7.30 -26.68 -18.22
CA ASN A 703 6.42 -26.44 -19.34
C ASN A 703 6.03 -24.95 -19.35
N GLN A 704 5.90 -24.36 -20.54
CA GLN A 704 5.54 -22.96 -20.75
C GLN A 704 4.66 -22.88 -22.00
N VAL A 705 3.67 -22.00 -21.99
CA VAL A 705 2.95 -21.60 -23.21
C VAL A 705 3.71 -20.44 -23.84
N LEU A 706 4.37 -20.72 -24.97
CA LEU A 706 5.11 -19.73 -25.72
C LEU A 706 4.18 -18.88 -26.59
N THR A 707 4.40 -17.57 -26.62
CA THR A 707 3.84 -16.63 -27.58
C THR A 707 4.93 -16.38 -28.61
N ASP A 708 4.85 -17.03 -29.76
CA ASP A 708 5.87 -16.96 -30.81
C ASP A 708 5.46 -15.97 -31.90
N LEU A 709 6.21 -14.88 -31.98
CA LEU A 709 6.08 -13.80 -32.98
C LEU A 709 7.17 -13.89 -34.07
N ASP A 710 8.09 -14.87 -33.95
CA ASP A 710 9.24 -15.01 -34.83
C ASP A 710 8.99 -15.98 -36.00
N ALA A 711 8.02 -16.89 -35.87
CA ALA A 711 7.70 -17.86 -36.90
C ALA A 711 7.19 -17.19 -38.18
N SER A 712 6.43 -16.12 -38.05
CA SER A 712 5.96 -15.27 -39.14
C SER A 712 5.60 -13.87 -38.62
N PRO A 713 5.95 -12.79 -39.32
CA PRO A 713 5.47 -11.43 -38.95
C PRO A 713 3.95 -11.27 -39.02
N GLN A 714 3.23 -12.11 -39.74
CA GLN A 714 1.77 -12.08 -39.91
C GLN A 714 1.04 -13.06 -39.01
N LYS A 715 1.77 -13.83 -38.15
CA LYS A 715 1.17 -14.81 -37.25
C LYS A 715 1.62 -14.58 -35.82
N MET A 716 0.79 -15.00 -34.90
CA MET A 716 1.10 -15.18 -33.49
C MET A 716 0.74 -16.61 -33.11
N LEU A 717 1.76 -17.42 -32.84
CA LEU A 717 1.56 -18.82 -32.51
C LEU A 717 1.58 -19.01 -31.01
N PHE A 718 0.66 -19.85 -30.52
CA PHE A 718 0.64 -20.34 -29.14
C PHE A 718 0.83 -21.83 -29.11
N TYR A 719 1.83 -22.29 -28.37
CA TYR A 719 2.12 -23.73 -28.19
C TYR A 719 2.87 -23.98 -26.88
N ASN A 720 2.79 -25.20 -26.38
CA ASN A 720 3.58 -25.59 -25.24
C ASN A 720 5.06 -25.80 -25.62
N LEU A 721 5.95 -25.36 -24.73
CA LEU A 721 7.39 -25.53 -24.86
C LEU A 721 7.79 -26.98 -25.18
N ASP A 722 8.56 -27.13 -26.24
CA ASP A 722 9.30 -28.38 -26.57
C ASP A 722 10.80 -28.02 -26.53
N GLY A 723 11.46 -28.31 -25.41
CA GLY A 723 12.84 -27.92 -25.19
C GLY A 723 13.04 -27.19 -23.86
N LYS A 724 13.91 -26.19 -23.86
CA LYS A 724 14.31 -25.46 -22.64
C LYS A 724 13.86 -24.00 -22.67
N SER A 725 13.35 -23.52 -21.56
CA SER A 725 13.12 -22.09 -21.31
C SER A 725 13.60 -21.74 -19.92
N ALA A 726 14.38 -20.69 -19.80
CA ALA A 726 14.92 -20.24 -18.52
C ALA A 726 15.12 -18.71 -18.48
N ALA A 727 14.99 -18.14 -17.29
CA ALA A 727 15.29 -16.75 -16.99
C ALA A 727 16.34 -16.67 -15.87
N ASN A 728 17.47 -16.03 -16.14
CA ASN A 728 18.45 -15.62 -15.15
C ASN A 728 18.33 -14.12 -14.91
N SER A 729 18.22 -13.73 -13.65
CA SER A 729 18.09 -12.34 -13.22
C SER A 729 19.12 -12.04 -12.15
N PHE A 730 20.00 -11.09 -12.40
CA PHE A 730 20.90 -10.52 -11.40
C PHE A 730 20.55 -9.07 -11.17
N GLN A 731 20.48 -8.65 -9.89
CA GLN A 731 20.30 -7.25 -9.52
C GLN A 731 21.26 -6.89 -8.40
N THR A 732 21.83 -5.70 -8.46
CA THR A 732 22.47 -5.05 -7.33
C THR A 732 21.81 -3.70 -7.10
N GLN A 733 21.58 -3.34 -5.83
CA GLN A 733 20.99 -2.07 -5.43
C GLN A 733 21.81 -1.50 -4.28
N TRP A 734 22.06 -0.21 -4.35
CA TRP A 734 22.75 0.55 -3.32
C TRP A 734 21.91 1.74 -2.88
N ASP A 735 21.48 1.74 -1.62
CA ASP A 735 20.74 2.82 -0.97
C ASP A 735 21.66 3.52 0.04
N PHE A 736 21.82 4.84 -0.08
CA PHE A 736 22.62 5.64 0.85
C PHE A 736 22.17 7.10 0.91
N SER A 737 22.54 7.79 1.99
CA SER A 737 22.20 9.21 2.20
C SER A 737 23.48 10.02 2.37
N PRO A 738 23.99 10.72 1.30
CA PRO A 738 25.23 11.50 1.39
C PRO A 738 25.11 12.71 2.33
N ALA A 739 23.91 13.25 2.50
CA ALA A 739 23.60 14.36 3.39
C ALA A 739 22.26 14.14 4.11
N LYS A 740 21.95 14.97 5.11
CA LYS A 740 20.65 14.95 5.78
C LYS A 740 19.53 15.25 4.79
N ASN A 741 18.47 14.44 4.79
CA ASN A 741 17.31 14.57 3.89
C ASN A 741 17.65 14.43 2.39
N PHE A 742 18.80 13.91 2.05
CA PHE A 742 19.19 13.61 0.69
C PHE A 742 19.46 12.11 0.56
N ASP A 743 18.56 11.40 -0.12
CA ASP A 743 18.63 9.96 -0.32
C ASP A 743 18.97 9.64 -1.78
N VAL A 744 19.84 8.68 -1.99
CA VAL A 744 20.26 8.19 -3.30
C VAL A 744 20.04 6.69 -3.35
N ARG A 745 19.42 6.23 -4.44
CA ARG A 745 19.30 4.82 -4.78
C ARG A 745 19.86 4.58 -6.17
N LEU A 746 20.82 3.69 -6.25
CA LEU A 746 21.40 3.23 -7.51
C LEU A 746 21.10 1.75 -7.67
N ALA A 747 20.72 1.30 -8.86
CA ALA A 747 20.59 -0.12 -9.13
C ALA A 747 21.04 -0.47 -10.55
N TYR A 748 21.56 -1.68 -10.68
CA TYR A 748 21.89 -2.30 -11.95
C TYR A 748 21.24 -3.68 -12.02
N LYS A 749 20.67 -4.00 -13.19
CA LYS A 749 20.03 -5.29 -13.47
C LYS A 749 20.58 -5.91 -14.75
N TYR A 750 20.76 -7.21 -14.69
CA TYR A 750 21.11 -8.02 -15.84
C TYR A 750 20.14 -9.18 -15.98
N TYR A 751 19.57 -9.35 -17.17
CA TYR A 751 18.64 -10.41 -17.51
C TYR A 751 19.15 -11.23 -18.68
N ASP A 752 19.11 -12.56 -18.54
CA ASP A 752 19.32 -13.50 -19.62
C ASP A 752 18.13 -14.45 -19.66
N VAL A 753 17.19 -14.17 -20.56
CA VAL A 753 15.92 -14.88 -20.69
C VAL A 753 15.85 -15.48 -22.09
N GLN A 754 15.83 -16.81 -22.16
CA GLN A 754 15.87 -17.55 -23.42
C GLN A 754 14.87 -18.69 -23.44
N ALA A 755 14.29 -18.95 -24.60
CA ALA A 755 13.40 -20.10 -24.85
C ALA A 755 13.72 -20.77 -26.20
N ASP A 756 13.41 -22.07 -26.27
CA ASP A 756 13.48 -22.84 -27.51
C ASP A 756 12.15 -22.63 -28.27
N TYR A 757 12.16 -21.68 -29.22
CA TYR A 757 11.08 -21.47 -30.16
C TYR A 757 11.12 -22.47 -31.31
N LEU A 758 10.05 -22.58 -32.10
CA LEU A 758 10.05 -23.41 -33.33
C LEU A 758 11.18 -23.02 -34.30
N SER A 759 11.58 -21.74 -34.28
CA SER A 759 12.69 -21.19 -35.06
C SER A 759 14.06 -21.30 -34.38
N GLY A 760 14.17 -22.11 -33.31
CA GLY A 760 15.39 -22.34 -32.55
C GLY A 760 15.47 -21.48 -31.27
N ARG A 761 16.57 -21.67 -30.50
CA ARG A 761 16.81 -21.00 -29.25
C ARG A 761 17.05 -19.49 -29.44
N LYS A 762 16.27 -18.67 -28.77
CA LYS A 762 16.35 -17.19 -28.87
C LYS A 762 16.11 -16.53 -27.54
N GLU A 763 16.58 -15.30 -27.41
CA GLU A 763 16.18 -14.40 -26.34
C GLU A 763 14.69 -14.07 -26.43
N VAL A 764 14.02 -13.94 -25.28
CA VAL A 764 12.63 -13.49 -25.24
C VAL A 764 12.58 -12.03 -25.74
N PRO A 765 11.66 -11.68 -26.67
CA PRO A 765 11.61 -10.34 -27.23
C PRO A 765 11.18 -9.27 -26.20
N PHE A 766 11.54 -8.01 -26.49
CA PHE A 766 11.18 -6.84 -25.67
C PHE A 766 11.68 -6.93 -24.21
N MET A 767 12.81 -7.64 -24.02
CA MET A 767 13.50 -7.73 -22.72
C MET A 767 14.91 -7.13 -22.85
N ALA A 768 15.16 -6.01 -22.15
CA ALA A 768 16.51 -5.42 -22.11
C ALA A 768 17.42 -6.26 -21.21
N LYS A 769 18.58 -6.71 -21.77
CA LYS A 769 19.57 -7.45 -20.98
C LYS A 769 20.16 -6.63 -19.84
N ASN A 770 20.39 -5.36 -20.05
CA ASN A 770 21.03 -4.47 -19.10
C ASN A 770 20.10 -3.31 -18.79
N ARG A 771 19.91 -3.01 -17.51
CA ARG A 771 19.15 -1.84 -17.05
C ARG A 771 19.89 -1.15 -15.91
N GLY A 772 19.94 0.17 -15.98
CA GLY A 772 20.44 1.04 -14.91
C GLY A 772 19.30 1.85 -14.33
N PHE A 773 19.36 2.12 -13.03
CA PHE A 773 18.40 2.93 -12.32
C PHE A 773 19.12 3.85 -11.34
N ALA A 774 18.74 5.13 -11.29
CA ALA A 774 19.19 6.07 -10.29
C ALA A 774 18.03 6.94 -9.83
N ASN A 775 17.81 7.01 -8.52
CA ASN A 775 16.83 7.93 -7.92
C ASN A 775 17.53 8.83 -6.90
N PHE A 776 17.24 10.12 -6.98
CA PHE A 776 17.74 11.16 -6.09
C PHE A 776 16.52 11.83 -5.45
N SER A 777 16.48 11.88 -4.13
CA SER A 777 15.38 12.46 -3.37
C SER A 777 15.93 13.41 -2.31
N TYR A 778 15.58 14.68 -2.39
CA TYR A 778 15.96 15.70 -1.42
C TYR A 778 14.74 16.39 -0.82
N SER A 779 14.76 16.61 0.49
CA SER A 779 13.73 17.38 1.17
C SER A 779 14.35 18.46 2.05
N THR A 780 13.82 19.69 1.98
CA THR A 780 14.24 20.76 2.87
C THR A 780 13.83 20.49 4.32
N HIS A 781 14.39 21.25 5.25
CA HIS A 781 13.91 21.21 6.64
C HIS A 781 12.46 21.69 6.73
N LYS A 782 11.70 21.09 7.62
CA LYS A 782 10.34 21.52 7.92
C LYS A 782 10.38 22.84 8.69
N ASN A 783 9.56 23.80 8.27
CA ASN A 783 9.33 25.01 9.05
C ASN A 783 8.35 24.73 10.22
N ASP A 784 8.09 25.75 11.06
CA ASP A 784 7.22 25.64 12.25
C ASP A 784 5.79 25.19 11.94
N LYS A 785 5.29 25.48 10.73
CA LYS A 785 3.97 25.03 10.22
C LYS A 785 4.02 23.65 9.57
N GLY A 786 5.17 22.97 9.59
CA GLY A 786 5.37 21.66 8.98
C GLY A 786 5.61 21.70 7.46
N GLY A 787 5.74 22.89 6.87
CA GLY A 787 5.95 23.07 5.43
C GLY A 787 7.39 22.79 5.01
N PHE A 788 7.58 22.16 3.84
CA PHE A 788 8.90 21.87 3.26
C PHE A 788 8.79 21.71 1.74
N TRP A 789 9.95 21.71 1.06
CA TRP A 789 10.06 21.37 -0.35
C TRP A 789 10.61 19.95 -0.49
N SER A 790 10.14 19.19 -1.49
CA SER A 790 10.75 17.94 -1.92
C SER A 790 11.07 17.99 -3.41
N PHE A 791 12.19 17.36 -3.76
CA PHE A 791 12.75 17.25 -5.11
C PHE A 791 13.07 15.79 -5.33
N ASP A 792 12.44 15.19 -6.33
CA ASP A 792 12.63 13.79 -6.68
C ASP A 792 13.01 13.68 -8.16
N THR A 793 14.02 12.88 -8.47
CA THR A 793 14.49 12.67 -9.84
C THR A 793 14.81 11.19 -10.02
N THR A 794 14.29 10.58 -11.08
CA THR A 794 14.53 9.18 -11.41
C THR A 794 15.05 9.07 -12.85
N LEU A 795 16.21 8.47 -13.02
CA LEU A 795 16.83 8.15 -14.29
C LEU A 795 16.76 6.63 -14.52
N ASN A 796 16.18 6.22 -15.64
CA ASN A 796 16.16 4.84 -16.10
C ASN A 796 17.02 4.72 -17.36
N LEU A 797 17.98 3.81 -17.35
CA LEU A 797 18.80 3.44 -18.50
C LEU A 797 18.35 2.05 -18.98
N VAL A 798 17.94 1.96 -20.23
CA VAL A 798 17.42 0.72 -20.83
C VAL A 798 18.33 0.30 -21.98
N GLY A 799 18.90 -0.89 -21.87
CA GLY A 799 19.76 -1.49 -22.89
C GLY A 799 19.00 -1.98 -24.11
N LYS A 800 19.73 -2.49 -25.08
CA LYS A 800 19.15 -3.08 -26.30
C LYS A 800 18.19 -4.21 -25.95
N GLN A 801 17.11 -4.35 -26.73
CA GLN A 801 16.09 -5.37 -26.62
C GLN A 801 15.96 -6.07 -27.97
N ARG A 802 15.87 -7.41 -27.96
CA ARG A 802 15.58 -8.15 -29.18
C ARG A 802 14.16 -7.84 -29.67
N ILE A 803 14.02 -7.63 -30.95
CA ILE A 803 12.74 -7.42 -31.65
C ILE A 803 12.40 -8.71 -32.42
N PRO A 804 11.13 -9.16 -32.45
CA PRO A 804 10.72 -10.28 -33.30
C PRO A 804 11.10 -10.13 -34.76
N ASN A 805 11.38 -11.22 -35.44
CA ASN A 805 11.83 -11.22 -36.84
C ASN A 805 10.76 -10.68 -37.79
N THR A 806 11.11 -9.64 -38.55
CA THR A 806 10.26 -9.03 -39.57
C THR A 806 10.88 -9.10 -40.98
N LYS A 807 11.96 -9.87 -41.19
CA LYS A 807 12.73 -9.90 -42.43
C LYS A 807 11.95 -10.39 -43.66
N SER A 808 10.83 -11.10 -43.47
CA SER A 808 9.95 -11.52 -44.55
C SER A 808 8.94 -10.45 -44.98
N ASN A 809 8.86 -9.32 -44.26
CA ASN A 809 8.08 -8.17 -44.70
C ASN A 809 8.81 -7.43 -45.83
N PRO A 810 8.10 -6.60 -46.63
CA PRO A 810 8.73 -5.59 -47.47
C PRO A 810 9.73 -4.73 -46.69
N ALA A 811 10.80 -4.25 -47.38
CA ALA A 811 11.91 -3.54 -46.74
C ALA A 811 11.46 -2.34 -45.88
N GLU A 812 10.40 -1.65 -46.28
CA GLU A 812 9.82 -0.51 -45.55
C GLU A 812 9.15 -0.88 -44.20
N PHE A 813 8.77 -2.18 -44.01
CA PHE A 813 8.14 -2.69 -42.78
C PHE A 813 9.06 -3.66 -42.03
N GLN A 814 10.38 -3.62 -42.32
CA GLN A 814 11.35 -4.41 -41.56
C GLN A 814 11.89 -3.61 -40.38
N LEU A 815 11.98 -4.27 -39.22
CA LEU A 815 12.60 -3.76 -38.03
C LEU A 815 14.01 -4.36 -37.84
N PRO A 816 14.93 -3.63 -37.18
CA PRO A 816 16.22 -4.19 -36.79
C PRO A 816 16.04 -5.32 -35.79
N GLU A 817 17.01 -6.23 -35.72
CA GLU A 817 16.97 -7.35 -34.76
C GLU A 817 17.01 -6.91 -33.30
N TYR A 818 17.67 -5.78 -33.03
CA TYR A 818 17.75 -5.18 -31.69
C TYR A 818 17.39 -3.69 -31.76
N SER A 819 16.69 -3.23 -30.71
CA SER A 819 16.42 -1.81 -30.48
C SER A 819 17.70 -1.04 -30.15
N ASN A 820 17.65 0.28 -30.22
CA ASN A 820 18.64 1.14 -29.59
C ASN A 820 18.51 1.10 -28.06
N SER A 821 19.60 1.40 -27.36
CA SER A 821 19.55 1.71 -25.92
C SER A 821 19.04 3.14 -25.73
N TYR A 822 18.33 3.39 -24.65
CA TYR A 822 17.77 4.71 -24.34
C TYR A 822 17.77 5.03 -22.85
N ALA A 823 17.49 6.29 -22.53
CA ALA A 823 17.32 6.77 -21.17
C ALA A 823 16.02 7.54 -21.04
N THR A 824 15.32 7.39 -19.90
CA THR A 824 14.20 8.23 -19.51
C THR A 824 14.48 8.91 -18.19
N LEU A 825 14.10 10.18 -18.08
CA LEU A 825 14.25 11.00 -16.88
C LEU A 825 12.87 11.45 -16.41
N ASN A 826 12.52 11.13 -15.18
CA ASN A 826 11.32 11.63 -14.52
C ASN A 826 11.74 12.54 -13.36
N ALA A 827 11.07 13.67 -13.16
CA ALA A 827 11.37 14.56 -12.05
C ALA A 827 10.11 15.19 -11.47
N GLN A 828 10.11 15.46 -10.17
CA GLN A 828 9.03 16.15 -9.48
C GLN A 828 9.55 17.12 -8.44
N ILE A 829 8.94 18.29 -8.38
CA ILE A 829 9.10 19.27 -7.31
C ILE A 829 7.76 19.37 -6.58
N ALA A 830 7.76 19.27 -5.27
CA ALA A 830 6.55 19.45 -4.49
C ALA A 830 6.79 20.39 -3.32
N LYS A 831 5.76 21.18 -3.00
CA LYS A 831 5.70 22.07 -1.84
C LYS A 831 4.59 21.60 -0.92
N ASP A 832 4.96 21.10 0.24
CA ASP A 832 4.07 20.97 1.37
C ASP A 832 4.03 22.35 2.08
N PHE A 833 2.89 23.06 2.04
CA PHE A 833 2.73 24.34 2.73
C PHE A 833 2.57 24.15 4.23
N ASN A 834 1.87 23.10 4.60
CA ASN A 834 1.64 22.59 5.95
C ASN A 834 1.29 21.09 5.83
N LYS A 835 0.81 20.45 6.89
CA LYS A 835 0.37 19.04 6.87
C LYS A 835 -0.91 18.78 6.07
N ASN A 836 -1.61 19.83 5.64
CA ASN A 836 -2.92 19.74 4.99
C ASN A 836 -2.89 20.04 3.49
N ILE A 837 -1.91 20.82 3.01
CA ILE A 837 -1.87 21.29 1.61
C ILE A 837 -0.52 20.97 1.01
N ARG A 838 -0.53 20.21 -0.06
CA ARG A 838 0.63 19.93 -0.91
C ARG A 838 0.31 20.26 -2.36
N VAL A 839 1.20 20.97 -3.04
CA VAL A 839 1.16 21.20 -4.49
C VAL A 839 2.41 20.60 -5.10
N TYR A 840 2.27 19.96 -6.25
CA TYR A 840 3.38 19.35 -6.95
C TYR A 840 3.32 19.63 -8.44
N LEU A 841 4.51 19.75 -9.06
CA LEU A 841 4.74 19.90 -10.49
C LEU A 841 5.80 18.87 -10.88
N GLY A 842 5.56 18.11 -11.94
CA GLY A 842 6.51 17.11 -12.37
C GLY A 842 6.49 16.89 -13.87
N GLY A 843 7.39 16.04 -14.33
CA GLY A 843 7.48 15.63 -15.71
C GLY A 843 7.96 14.20 -15.85
N GLU A 844 7.39 13.51 -16.81
CA GLU A 844 7.74 12.16 -17.23
C GLU A 844 8.46 12.21 -18.56
N ASN A 845 9.40 11.29 -18.76
CA ASN A 845 10.22 11.20 -19.98
C ASN A 845 10.84 12.54 -20.41
N LEU A 846 11.42 13.30 -19.46
CA LEU A 846 12.02 14.62 -19.72
C LEU A 846 13.21 14.58 -20.71
N THR A 847 13.74 13.39 -21.00
CA THR A 847 14.68 13.17 -22.10
C THR A 847 14.03 13.24 -23.47
N SER A 848 12.69 13.22 -23.51
CA SER A 848 11.88 13.23 -24.73
C SER A 848 12.24 12.12 -25.73
N TYR A 849 12.80 10.99 -25.23
CA TYR A 849 13.10 9.87 -26.10
C TYR A 849 11.82 9.13 -26.47
N THR A 850 11.60 8.91 -27.77
CA THR A 850 10.45 8.14 -28.30
C THR A 850 10.93 7.09 -29.28
N GLN A 851 10.16 6.00 -29.40
CA GLN A 851 10.37 5.00 -30.42
C GLN A 851 10.04 5.58 -31.79
N THR A 852 10.96 5.44 -32.74
CA THR A 852 10.69 5.78 -34.15
C THR A 852 9.77 4.71 -34.77
N ASN A 853 8.68 5.11 -35.42
CA ASN A 853 7.70 4.24 -36.08
C ASN A 853 7.18 3.14 -35.13
N PRO A 854 6.47 3.49 -34.04
CA PRO A 854 5.97 2.52 -33.07
C PRO A 854 4.86 1.63 -33.63
N ILE A 855 4.23 2.04 -34.74
CA ILE A 855 3.18 1.32 -35.47
C ILE A 855 3.71 1.01 -36.88
N LEU A 856 3.80 -0.29 -37.23
CA LEU A 856 4.12 -0.69 -38.60
C LEU A 856 2.91 -0.46 -39.49
N ASP A 857 3.13 0.01 -40.73
CA ASP A 857 2.10 0.27 -41.76
C ASP A 857 0.90 1.07 -41.22
N ALA A 858 1.17 2.12 -40.44
CA ALA A 858 0.11 2.98 -39.85
C ALA A 858 -0.82 3.63 -40.88
N LYS A 859 -0.32 3.87 -42.11
CA LYS A 859 -1.10 4.43 -43.20
C LYS A 859 -2.13 3.46 -43.80
N ASN A 860 -1.93 2.15 -43.59
CA ASN A 860 -2.85 1.10 -44.08
C ASN A 860 -3.20 0.13 -42.94
N PRO A 861 -3.96 0.55 -41.92
CA PRO A 861 -4.20 -0.23 -40.72
C PRO A 861 -5.05 -1.49 -40.91
N PHE A 862 -5.63 -1.67 -42.06
CA PHE A 862 -6.31 -2.91 -42.46
C PHE A 862 -5.47 -3.80 -43.39
N GLY A 863 -4.26 -3.36 -43.73
CA GLY A 863 -3.29 -4.10 -44.56
C GLY A 863 -2.55 -5.19 -43.74
N ASN A 864 -1.90 -6.11 -44.46
CA ASN A 864 -1.26 -7.29 -43.87
C ASN A 864 -0.08 -6.98 -42.95
N TYR A 865 0.50 -5.79 -43.01
CA TYR A 865 1.74 -5.43 -42.29
C TYR A 865 1.48 -4.51 -41.10
N PHE A 866 0.23 -4.12 -40.86
CA PHE A 866 -0.16 -3.31 -39.71
C PHE A 866 0.11 -4.02 -38.39
N ASP A 867 0.92 -3.41 -37.52
CA ASP A 867 1.25 -3.95 -36.21
C ASP A 867 1.63 -2.84 -35.20
N GLY A 868 0.78 -2.62 -34.21
CA GLY A 868 0.99 -1.70 -33.08
C GLY A 868 1.58 -2.40 -31.85
N GLY A 869 1.91 -3.71 -31.91
CA GLY A 869 2.45 -4.49 -30.79
C GLY A 869 3.99 -4.55 -30.73
N MET A 870 4.71 -3.89 -31.68
CA MET A 870 6.18 -3.92 -31.76
C MET A 870 6.86 -2.82 -30.91
N VAL A 871 6.41 -2.65 -29.65
CA VAL A 871 6.83 -1.56 -28.77
C VAL A 871 7.94 -1.98 -27.83
N TYR A 872 9.05 -1.23 -27.85
CA TYR A 872 10.21 -1.45 -26.98
C TYR A 872 10.61 -0.19 -26.18
N ALA A 873 10.06 0.99 -26.50
CA ALA A 873 10.40 2.25 -25.85
C ALA A 873 9.17 3.15 -25.66
N PRO A 874 9.26 4.29 -24.96
CA PRO A 874 8.17 5.25 -24.87
C PRO A 874 7.65 5.67 -26.27
N ILE A 875 6.34 5.85 -26.38
CA ILE A 875 5.68 6.34 -27.57
C ILE A 875 5.42 7.84 -27.47
N MET A 876 5.26 8.37 -26.26
CA MET A 876 5.05 9.80 -26.01
C MET A 876 6.35 10.51 -25.60
N PRO A 877 6.58 11.76 -26.04
CA PRO A 877 7.68 12.61 -25.61
C PRO A 877 7.50 13.04 -24.14
N ALA A 878 8.24 14.08 -23.72
CA ALA A 878 8.11 14.63 -22.38
C ALA A 878 6.68 15.10 -22.10
N ASN A 879 6.14 14.66 -20.97
CA ASN A 879 4.82 15.08 -20.48
C ASN A 879 4.98 15.79 -19.12
N VAL A 880 4.34 16.95 -18.95
CA VAL A 880 4.38 17.72 -17.72
C VAL A 880 3.01 17.68 -17.05
N TYR A 881 3.02 17.55 -15.73
CA TYR A 881 1.80 17.47 -14.92
C TYR A 881 1.86 18.37 -13.68
N ILE A 882 0.70 18.74 -13.20
CA ILE A 882 0.50 19.46 -11.95
C ILE A 882 -0.58 18.78 -11.11
N GLY A 883 -0.45 18.88 -9.80
CA GLY A 883 -1.51 18.42 -8.92
C GLY A 883 -1.48 19.04 -7.54
N ILE A 884 -2.59 18.85 -6.82
CA ILE A 884 -2.79 19.33 -5.48
C ILE A 884 -3.37 18.23 -4.59
N ASP A 885 -2.82 18.09 -3.38
CA ASP A 885 -3.36 17.26 -2.32
C ASP A 885 -3.88 18.15 -1.19
N LEU A 886 -5.13 17.95 -0.82
CA LEU A 886 -5.81 18.62 0.29
C LEU A 886 -6.21 17.59 1.33
N LYS A 887 -5.84 17.79 2.60
CA LYS A 887 -6.19 16.93 3.74
C LYS A 887 -7.00 17.73 4.76
N PHE A 888 -7.98 17.05 5.38
CA PHE A 888 -8.92 17.65 6.33
C PHE A 888 -8.98 16.88 7.63
#